data_402179b2b2df591d196a65da983bd2c9
#
_entry.id   402179b2b2df591d196a65da983bd2c9
#
_cell.length_a   1.000
_cell.length_b   1.000
_cell.length_c   1.000
_cell.angle_alpha   90.00
_cell.angle_beta   90.00
_cell.angle_gamma   90.00
#
_symmetry.space_group_name_H-M   'P 1'
#
loop_
_entity.id
_entity.type
_entity.pdbx_description
1 polymer ?
#
loop_
_entity_poly.entity_id
_entity_poly.type
_entity_poly.pdbx_seq_one_letter_code
_entity_poly.pdbx_strand_id
1 'polypeptide(L)'
;MEDAGEIDAHLVDAQQARRIIDRLVGYEVSDLLWKKIWRGLSAGRVQTVALRIICDREREIEAFQPVEYWTVDAQLQASAPPPFSARLFAFDGQKLKFDGTDPRLADGEAAERVRENVAGAVWRVSRVETTERRKNPPPPFITSQLQQAAARRLSFAVRRTMQIAQRLYEGRDIPGRGTVGLITYMRTDSTRVSEEALAGVRDLIRSRYGPEALPESPRYFKSRHGTQDAHEAIRPTYLDLPPEAVTPHLSPEEAKLYRLIWERFLASQMAPAVYDATSADIEAGRAVYRASGSTLKSPGYLAAYGIPAEEEDETEKEEGASTRLPPLSEGETPTLLSVTPEKKETQPPPRFNEASLVKFLEENGIGRPSTYAEILRKIEDREYVRKKDRRFVPTALGRTVIDMLIPYFDDFFETSYTARMEERLDDVEEGKISWKKALSEFDKTFTRDRDRALADMVSGKAGIPLAEARKLLKFPVAPELSEKCPKCGKKLKLRMGKNGLFITCSGYPNCTFTENIPDPDEDVVDATELESTMCEECGSPMKLRTSRAGSAFLGCTAYPRCRNIVNVVMAGGKPEARPDEPTGQLCPESGHPLVRRHGRFGVYIACSGYPACKYKPPKPVKDTGVRCPKDGGVIVERRGRFRPFYGCVNYPACDFTLSARPIPESCPKCGNPYLLLRERKGGNVLVCDRGGCGFEKPAGKPPEMKEVFLPSAPAAAKSPTSRVKKPARRRRAS
;
A
#
# COMPACT_ATOMS: atom_id res chain seq x y z
N MET A 1 20.99 -3.97 -39.76
CA MET A 1 20.50 -2.59 -39.91
C MET A 1 19.78 -2.35 -41.26
N GLU A 2 19.52 -3.44 -41.98
CA GLU A 2 18.88 -3.36 -43.33
C GLU A 2 17.35 -3.23 -43.25
N ASP A 3 16.72 -3.44 -42.07
CA ASP A 3 15.27 -3.32 -41.84
C ASP A 3 14.92 -2.23 -40.80
N ALA A 4 15.60 -1.10 -40.81
CA ALA A 4 15.24 0.01 -39.96
C ALA A 4 13.94 0.66 -40.50
N GLY A 5 12.83 0.53 -39.77
CA GLY A 5 11.56 1.21 -40.06
C GLY A 5 11.68 2.72 -39.88
N GLU A 6 10.73 3.46 -40.44
CA GLU A 6 10.63 4.90 -40.22
C GLU A 6 10.11 5.22 -38.80
N ILE A 7 10.48 6.38 -38.27
CA ILE A 7 9.97 6.86 -36.98
C ILE A 7 8.48 7.21 -37.15
N ASP A 8 7.63 6.61 -36.32
CA ASP A 8 6.23 6.97 -36.25
C ASP A 8 6.06 8.39 -35.68
N ALA A 9 5.81 9.35 -36.57
CA ALA A 9 5.68 10.76 -36.23
C ALA A 9 4.42 11.01 -35.35
N HIS A 10 3.35 10.26 -35.52
CA HIS A 10 2.12 10.44 -34.76
C HIS A 10 2.29 10.02 -33.32
N LEU A 11 2.97 8.90 -33.09
CA LEU A 11 3.34 8.43 -31.74
C LEU A 11 4.22 9.45 -31.01
N VAL A 12 5.22 10.03 -31.70
CA VAL A 12 6.08 11.10 -31.16
C VAL A 12 5.27 12.34 -30.82
N ASP A 13 4.35 12.74 -31.70
CA ASP A 13 3.48 13.92 -31.53
C ASP A 13 2.53 13.74 -30.35
N ALA A 14 1.91 12.56 -30.19
CA ALA A 14 1.05 12.22 -29.06
C ALA A 14 1.81 12.27 -27.74
N GLN A 15 3.03 11.71 -27.71
CA GLN A 15 3.89 11.75 -26.53
C GLN A 15 4.31 13.19 -26.16
N GLN A 16 4.66 14.02 -27.15
CA GLN A 16 4.96 15.43 -26.92
C GLN A 16 3.76 16.20 -26.39
N ALA A 17 2.57 16.02 -26.97
CA ALA A 17 1.34 16.64 -26.49
C ALA A 17 1.05 16.28 -25.04
N ARG A 18 1.10 15.00 -24.71
CA ARG A 18 0.94 14.51 -23.33
C ARG A 18 1.92 15.16 -22.38
N ARG A 19 3.21 15.18 -22.73
CA ARG A 19 4.27 15.78 -21.91
C ARG A 19 4.08 17.28 -21.70
N ILE A 20 3.62 18.01 -22.72
CA ILE A 20 3.35 19.45 -22.63
C ILE A 20 2.17 19.70 -21.70
N ILE A 21 1.04 19.00 -21.89
CA ILE A 21 -0.15 19.13 -21.04
C ILE A 21 0.21 18.82 -19.58
N ASP A 22 0.85 17.69 -19.31
CA ASP A 22 1.22 17.30 -17.95
C ASP A 22 2.16 18.31 -17.29
N ARG A 23 3.07 18.96 -18.06
CA ARG A 23 3.92 20.02 -17.55
C ARG A 23 3.18 21.33 -17.31
N LEU A 24 2.34 21.77 -18.23
CA LEU A 24 1.53 22.97 -18.04
C LEU A 24 0.68 22.85 -16.78
N VAL A 25 -0.09 21.77 -16.64
CA VAL A 25 -0.89 21.53 -15.43
C VAL A 25 -0.01 21.44 -14.20
N GLY A 26 1.04 20.64 -14.26
CA GLY A 26 1.93 20.40 -13.13
C GLY A 26 2.60 21.67 -12.61
N TYR A 27 3.05 22.55 -13.50
CA TYR A 27 3.73 23.80 -13.11
C TYR A 27 2.74 24.89 -12.74
N GLU A 28 1.75 25.16 -13.59
CA GLU A 28 0.86 26.30 -13.42
C GLU A 28 -0.06 26.12 -12.21
N VAL A 29 -0.66 24.93 -12.03
CA VAL A 29 -1.51 24.67 -10.86
C VAL A 29 -0.66 24.56 -9.58
N SER A 30 0.54 23.98 -9.64
CA SER A 30 1.45 23.97 -8.48
C SER A 30 1.90 25.36 -8.09
N ASP A 31 2.20 26.24 -9.06
CA ASP A 31 2.55 27.64 -8.81
C ASP A 31 1.37 28.42 -8.20
N LEU A 32 0.15 28.16 -8.70
CA LEU A 32 -1.08 28.70 -8.11
C LEU A 32 -1.21 28.28 -6.64
N LEU A 33 -1.05 26.99 -6.33
CA LEU A 33 -1.05 26.49 -4.95
C LEU A 33 0.03 27.15 -4.09
N TRP A 34 1.24 27.38 -4.66
CA TRP A 34 2.32 28.08 -3.94
C TRP A 34 2.04 29.56 -3.69
N LYS A 35 1.40 30.21 -4.64
CA LYS A 35 0.99 31.62 -4.52
C LYS A 35 -0.14 31.80 -3.52
N LYS A 36 -1.11 30.89 -3.54
CA LYS A 36 -2.37 31.02 -2.79
C LYS A 36 -2.39 30.25 -1.48
N ILE A 37 -1.78 29.07 -1.39
CA ILE A 37 -1.82 28.22 -0.19
C ILE A 37 -0.43 28.13 0.46
N TRP A 38 0.43 27.20 -0.03
CA TRP A 38 1.72 26.92 0.59
C TRP A 38 2.75 26.44 -0.42
N ARG A 39 4.00 26.89 -0.25
CA ARG A 39 5.12 26.47 -1.10
C ARG A 39 5.45 24.99 -0.88
N GLY A 40 5.59 24.22 -1.97
CA GLY A 40 5.91 22.80 -1.94
C GLY A 40 4.72 21.87 -2.19
N LEU A 41 3.48 22.41 -2.21
CA LEU A 41 2.32 21.67 -2.70
C LEU A 41 2.48 21.40 -4.21
N SER A 42 1.89 20.34 -4.69
CA SER A 42 1.89 20.05 -6.13
C SER A 42 0.54 19.50 -6.57
N ALA A 43 0.14 19.92 -7.75
CA ALA A 43 -0.97 19.33 -8.46
C ALA A 43 -0.46 18.73 -9.78
N GLY A 44 -1.24 17.84 -10.36
CA GLY A 44 -0.97 17.27 -11.66
C GLY A 44 -2.22 16.60 -12.18
N ARG A 45 -2.39 16.59 -13.49
CA ARG A 45 -3.62 16.17 -14.15
C ARG A 45 -4.20 14.88 -13.55
N VAL A 46 -3.47 13.79 -13.57
CA VAL A 46 -3.97 12.48 -13.10
C VAL A 46 -3.87 12.32 -11.58
N GLN A 47 -2.81 12.82 -10.94
CA GLN A 47 -2.63 12.68 -9.49
C GLN A 47 -3.70 13.43 -8.68
N THR A 48 -4.14 14.60 -9.17
CA THR A 48 -5.18 15.39 -8.50
C THR A 48 -6.55 14.75 -8.65
N VAL A 49 -6.83 14.12 -9.81
CA VAL A 49 -8.04 13.33 -9.99
C VAL A 49 -8.06 12.11 -9.08
N ALA A 50 -6.96 11.38 -8.95
CA ALA A 50 -6.89 10.26 -8.01
C ALA A 50 -7.11 10.70 -6.55
N LEU A 51 -6.57 11.86 -6.16
CA LEU A 51 -6.84 12.45 -4.85
C LEU A 51 -8.31 12.85 -4.68
N ARG A 52 -8.93 13.47 -5.72
CA ARG A 52 -10.35 13.82 -5.73
C ARG A 52 -11.23 12.59 -5.52
N ILE A 53 -10.99 11.50 -6.23
CA ILE A 53 -11.71 10.24 -6.11
C ILE A 53 -11.70 9.73 -4.65
N ILE A 54 -10.53 9.78 -4.00
CA ILE A 54 -10.41 9.38 -2.60
C ILE A 54 -11.16 10.33 -1.67
N CYS A 55 -11.08 11.65 -1.91
CA CYS A 55 -11.80 12.64 -1.11
C CYS A 55 -13.33 12.53 -1.29
N ASP A 56 -13.80 12.28 -2.50
CA ASP A 56 -15.23 12.13 -2.78
C ASP A 56 -15.78 10.86 -2.14
N ARG A 57 -15.03 9.74 -2.19
CA ARG A 57 -15.38 8.53 -1.47
C ARG A 57 -15.45 8.75 0.04
N GLU A 58 -14.57 9.54 0.59
CA GLU A 58 -14.61 9.86 2.02
C GLU A 58 -15.84 10.71 2.38
N ARG A 59 -16.25 11.66 1.51
CA ARG A 59 -17.48 12.42 1.66
C ARG A 59 -18.73 11.54 1.58
N GLU A 60 -18.73 10.56 0.66
CA GLU A 60 -19.81 9.56 0.57
C GLU A 60 -19.94 8.77 1.89
N ILE A 61 -18.80 8.36 2.46
CA ILE A 61 -18.78 7.63 3.74
C ILE A 61 -19.27 8.52 4.89
N GLU A 62 -18.80 9.77 4.97
CA GLU A 62 -19.18 10.72 6.02
C GLU A 62 -20.67 11.14 5.93
N ALA A 63 -21.22 11.20 4.72
CA ALA A 63 -22.63 11.52 4.49
C ALA A 63 -23.57 10.32 4.65
N PHE A 64 -23.02 9.12 4.69
CA PHE A 64 -23.80 7.90 4.76
C PHE A 64 -24.48 7.76 6.11
N GLN A 65 -25.76 7.47 6.09
CA GLN A 65 -26.55 7.17 7.28
C GLN A 65 -26.90 5.69 7.28
N PRO A 66 -26.39 4.92 8.22
CA PRO A 66 -26.77 3.51 8.37
C PRO A 66 -28.26 3.36 8.57
N VAL A 67 -28.86 2.46 7.83
CA VAL A 67 -30.28 2.06 8.01
C VAL A 67 -30.30 0.67 8.58
N GLU A 68 -31.02 0.52 9.68
CA GLU A 68 -31.26 -0.76 10.34
C GLU A 68 -32.18 -1.63 9.48
N TYR A 69 -31.85 -2.90 9.37
CA TYR A 69 -32.72 -3.93 8.83
C TYR A 69 -32.42 -5.27 9.53
N TRP A 70 -33.34 -6.21 9.38
CA TRP A 70 -33.21 -7.51 10.01
C TRP A 70 -33.16 -8.62 8.97
N THR A 71 -32.41 -9.67 9.25
CA THR A 71 -32.46 -10.95 8.53
C THR A 71 -33.03 -12.01 9.45
N VAL A 72 -33.71 -12.98 8.88
CA VAL A 72 -34.25 -14.12 9.66
C VAL A 72 -33.74 -15.38 9.00
N ASP A 73 -32.70 -15.97 9.58
CA ASP A 73 -32.06 -17.16 9.07
C ASP A 73 -32.49 -18.40 9.82
N ALA A 74 -32.79 -19.48 9.13
CA ALA A 74 -33.16 -20.77 9.70
C ALA A 74 -32.02 -21.78 9.51
N GLN A 75 -31.78 -22.58 10.56
CA GLN A 75 -30.95 -23.78 10.49
C GLN A 75 -31.85 -24.99 10.37
N LEU A 76 -31.62 -25.77 9.33
CA LEU A 76 -32.44 -26.91 8.95
C LEU A 76 -31.63 -28.19 8.85
N GLN A 77 -32.23 -29.33 9.19
CA GLN A 77 -31.65 -30.64 8.98
C GLN A 77 -32.52 -31.41 7.98
N ALA A 78 -31.98 -31.72 6.83
CA ALA A 78 -32.57 -32.62 5.86
C ALA A 78 -32.43 -34.08 6.29
N SER A 79 -33.03 -35.02 5.54
CA SER A 79 -32.83 -36.45 5.73
C SER A 79 -31.38 -36.89 5.64
N ALA A 80 -30.57 -36.19 4.81
CA ALA A 80 -29.14 -36.38 4.70
C ALA A 80 -28.36 -35.25 5.41
N PRO A 81 -27.19 -35.54 6.06
CA PRO A 81 -26.32 -34.52 6.60
C PRO A 81 -25.54 -33.79 5.45
N PRO A 82 -24.97 -32.61 5.71
CA PRO A 82 -24.95 -31.85 6.95
C PRO A 82 -26.21 -30.96 7.15
N PRO A 83 -26.42 -30.35 8.36
CA PRO A 83 -27.35 -29.25 8.52
C PRO A 83 -27.01 -28.09 7.59
N PHE A 84 -28.01 -27.33 7.19
CA PHE A 84 -27.81 -26.20 6.26
C PHE A 84 -28.61 -24.97 6.69
N SER A 85 -28.15 -23.80 6.26
CA SER A 85 -28.80 -22.53 6.50
C SER A 85 -29.71 -22.17 5.33
N ALA A 86 -30.92 -21.65 5.67
CA ALA A 86 -31.82 -21.03 4.72
C ALA A 86 -32.17 -19.62 5.19
N ARG A 87 -32.11 -18.64 4.31
CA ARG A 87 -32.49 -17.25 4.59
C ARG A 87 -33.93 -16.98 4.20
N LEU A 88 -34.63 -16.22 4.98
CA LEU A 88 -35.98 -15.75 4.63
C LEU A 88 -35.90 -14.97 3.31
N PHE A 89 -36.66 -15.41 2.30
CA PHE A 89 -36.66 -14.87 0.96
C PHE A 89 -37.93 -14.12 0.59
N ALA A 90 -39.10 -14.67 1.02
CA ALA A 90 -40.39 -14.07 0.80
C ALA A 90 -41.29 -14.26 2.02
N PHE A 91 -42.20 -13.32 2.23
CA PHE A 91 -43.23 -13.40 3.26
C PHE A 91 -44.56 -12.89 2.68
N ASP A 92 -45.65 -13.59 2.94
CA ASP A 92 -47.00 -13.32 2.37
C ASP A 92 -46.98 -13.26 0.83
N GLY A 93 -46.23 -14.14 0.17
CA GLY A 93 -46.11 -14.21 -1.27
C GLY A 93 -45.30 -13.09 -1.91
N GLN A 94 -44.72 -12.19 -1.14
CA GLN A 94 -43.94 -11.07 -1.63
C GLN A 94 -42.46 -11.24 -1.23
N LYS A 95 -41.54 -11.03 -2.22
CA LYS A 95 -40.11 -11.01 -1.96
C LYS A 95 -39.74 -9.90 -0.98
N LEU A 96 -38.78 -10.17 -0.12
CA LEU A 96 -38.23 -9.22 0.84
C LEU A 96 -37.04 -8.44 0.28
N LYS A 97 -36.86 -7.22 0.81
CA LYS A 97 -35.71 -6.39 0.55
C LYS A 97 -34.87 -6.22 1.81
N PHE A 98 -33.56 -6.38 1.69
CA PHE A 98 -32.61 -6.30 2.80
C PHE A 98 -31.80 -5.00 2.74
N ASP A 99 -32.46 -3.88 2.44
CA ASP A 99 -31.89 -2.54 2.30
C ASP A 99 -32.44 -1.53 3.33
N GLY A 100 -33.22 -2.01 4.29
CA GLY A 100 -33.88 -1.19 5.32
C GLY A 100 -35.18 -0.54 4.83
N THR A 101 -35.62 -0.76 3.59
CA THR A 101 -36.86 -0.19 3.06
C THR A 101 -38.06 -1.10 3.23
N ASP A 102 -37.88 -2.36 3.60
CA ASP A 102 -38.96 -3.32 3.80
C ASP A 102 -39.53 -3.25 5.22
N PRO A 103 -40.77 -2.84 5.39
CA PRO A 103 -41.39 -2.68 6.73
C PRO A 103 -41.55 -3.98 7.51
N ARG A 104 -41.43 -5.14 6.83
CA ARG A 104 -41.53 -6.46 7.46
C ARG A 104 -40.23 -6.90 8.15
N LEU A 105 -39.13 -6.18 7.91
CA LEU A 105 -37.80 -6.44 8.47
C LEU A 105 -37.15 -5.12 8.95
N ALA A 106 -37.94 -4.09 9.18
CA ALA A 106 -37.43 -2.77 9.56
C ALA A 106 -37.00 -2.69 11.03
N ASP A 107 -37.56 -3.53 11.88
CA ASP A 107 -37.27 -3.56 13.32
C ASP A 107 -37.34 -4.99 13.91
N GLY A 108 -36.89 -5.12 15.16
CA GLY A 108 -36.82 -6.39 15.84
C GLY A 108 -38.20 -7.02 16.11
N GLU A 109 -39.24 -6.21 16.33
CA GLU A 109 -40.59 -6.73 16.54
C GLU A 109 -41.15 -7.32 15.25
N ALA A 110 -40.86 -6.71 14.11
CA ALA A 110 -41.30 -7.24 12.83
C ALA A 110 -40.59 -8.57 12.51
N ALA A 111 -39.27 -8.66 12.76
CA ALA A 111 -38.52 -9.90 12.58
C ALA A 111 -38.94 -11.00 13.53
N GLU A 112 -39.31 -10.65 14.77
CA GLU A 112 -39.80 -11.59 15.76
C GLU A 112 -41.21 -12.13 15.38
N ARG A 113 -42.11 -11.29 14.87
CA ARG A 113 -43.42 -11.75 14.32
C ARG A 113 -43.22 -12.77 13.18
N VAL A 114 -42.20 -12.61 12.34
CA VAL A 114 -41.87 -13.61 11.32
C VAL A 114 -41.42 -14.91 11.99
N ARG A 115 -40.49 -14.82 12.96
CA ARG A 115 -40.03 -15.99 13.73
C ARG A 115 -41.14 -16.77 14.37
N GLU A 116 -42.03 -16.07 15.05
CA GLU A 116 -43.23 -16.70 15.71
C GLU A 116 -44.13 -17.39 14.69
N ASN A 117 -44.33 -16.78 13.51
CA ASN A 117 -45.18 -17.35 12.47
C ASN A 117 -44.67 -18.70 11.94
N VAL A 118 -43.33 -18.88 11.92
CA VAL A 118 -42.70 -20.09 11.37
C VAL A 118 -42.32 -21.13 12.44
N ALA A 119 -42.33 -20.78 13.74
CA ALA A 119 -41.87 -21.64 14.83
C ALA A 119 -42.70 -22.97 14.96
N GLY A 120 -43.96 -22.92 14.63
CA GLY A 120 -44.85 -24.11 14.65
C GLY A 120 -45.23 -24.62 13.26
N ALA A 121 -44.67 -24.07 12.21
CA ALA A 121 -45.03 -24.44 10.85
C ALA A 121 -44.36 -25.74 10.41
N VAL A 122 -44.99 -26.43 9.48
CA VAL A 122 -44.36 -27.55 8.77
C VAL A 122 -43.45 -26.96 7.71
N TRP A 123 -42.16 -27.31 7.77
CA TRP A 123 -41.17 -26.91 6.80
C TRP A 123 -41.16 -27.94 5.65
N ARG A 124 -41.34 -27.45 4.42
CA ARG A 124 -41.41 -28.31 3.25
C ARG A 124 -40.60 -27.69 2.10
N VAL A 125 -39.75 -28.48 1.48
CA VAL A 125 -39.06 -28.12 0.26
C VAL A 125 -40.08 -28.05 -0.88
N SER A 126 -40.38 -26.86 -1.36
CA SER A 126 -41.38 -26.64 -2.43
C SER A 126 -40.75 -26.65 -3.82
N ARG A 127 -39.46 -26.31 -3.93
CA ARG A 127 -38.76 -26.27 -5.21
C ARG A 127 -37.27 -26.54 -4.99
N VAL A 128 -36.68 -27.34 -5.88
CA VAL A 128 -35.24 -27.50 -5.96
C VAL A 128 -34.83 -27.27 -7.41
N GLU A 129 -33.92 -26.32 -7.63
CA GLU A 129 -33.43 -26.00 -8.93
C GLU A 129 -31.89 -26.12 -8.93
N THR A 130 -31.35 -26.97 -9.79
CA THR A 130 -29.90 -27.07 -9.98
C THR A 130 -29.56 -26.64 -11.40
N THR A 131 -28.69 -25.66 -11.51
CA THR A 131 -28.24 -25.11 -12.78
C THR A 131 -26.72 -25.24 -12.90
N GLU A 132 -26.24 -25.64 -14.10
CA GLU A 132 -24.83 -25.65 -14.37
C GLU A 132 -24.31 -24.22 -14.60
N ARG A 133 -23.46 -23.72 -13.71
CA ARG A 133 -22.80 -22.41 -13.83
C ARG A 133 -21.36 -22.60 -14.31
N ARG A 134 -21.01 -22.03 -15.44
CA ARG A 134 -19.65 -22.05 -15.97
C ARG A 134 -18.93 -20.73 -15.65
N LYS A 135 -17.81 -20.81 -14.93
CA LYS A 135 -16.93 -19.67 -14.66
C LYS A 135 -15.77 -19.71 -15.65
N ASN A 136 -15.73 -18.74 -16.57
CA ASN A 136 -14.69 -18.67 -17.59
C ASN A 136 -13.35 -18.25 -16.99
N PRO A 137 -12.21 -18.74 -17.53
CA PRO A 137 -10.90 -18.31 -17.09
C PRO A 137 -10.69 -16.82 -17.40
N PRO A 138 -9.99 -16.12 -16.50
CA PRO A 138 -9.62 -14.73 -16.72
C PRO A 138 -8.53 -14.61 -17.80
N PRO A 139 -8.40 -13.45 -18.48
CA PRO A 139 -7.35 -13.21 -19.46
C PRO A 139 -5.95 -13.27 -18.85
N PRO A 140 -4.90 -13.44 -19.65
CA PRO A 140 -3.54 -13.24 -19.20
C PRO A 140 -3.36 -11.82 -18.66
N PHE A 141 -2.38 -11.61 -17.79
CA PHE A 141 -2.24 -10.34 -17.11
C PHE A 141 -1.91 -9.17 -18.02
N ILE A 142 -2.61 -8.07 -17.80
CA ILE A 142 -2.17 -6.71 -18.11
C ILE A 142 -1.61 -6.06 -16.82
N THR A 143 -0.96 -4.91 -16.94
CA THR A 143 -0.30 -4.25 -15.80
C THR A 143 -1.23 -4.03 -14.61
N SER A 144 -2.41 -3.47 -14.82
CA SER A 144 -3.38 -3.17 -13.77
C SER A 144 -3.88 -4.43 -13.07
N GLN A 145 -4.17 -5.49 -13.83
CA GLN A 145 -4.63 -6.76 -13.29
C GLN A 145 -3.53 -7.50 -12.49
N LEU A 146 -2.27 -7.42 -12.97
CA LEU A 146 -1.12 -7.94 -12.21
C LEU A 146 -0.97 -7.22 -10.87
N GLN A 147 -1.07 -5.88 -10.86
CA GLN A 147 -1.01 -5.07 -9.65
C GLN A 147 -2.13 -5.43 -8.68
N GLN A 148 -3.36 -5.57 -9.16
CA GLN A 148 -4.52 -5.96 -8.37
C GLN A 148 -4.38 -7.37 -7.78
N ALA A 149 -3.97 -8.35 -8.60
CA ALA A 149 -3.79 -9.73 -8.16
C ALA A 149 -2.65 -9.86 -7.14
N ALA A 150 -1.51 -9.18 -7.36
CA ALA A 150 -0.39 -9.17 -6.42
C ALA A 150 -0.76 -8.51 -5.09
N ALA A 151 -1.56 -7.42 -5.11
CA ALA A 151 -2.03 -6.77 -3.89
C ALA A 151 -2.99 -7.67 -3.09
N ARG A 152 -3.91 -8.38 -3.77
CA ARG A 152 -4.88 -9.28 -3.12
C ARG A 152 -4.24 -10.57 -2.61
N ARG A 153 -3.49 -11.30 -3.48
CA ARG A 153 -2.98 -12.64 -3.18
C ARG A 153 -1.64 -12.64 -2.44
N LEU A 154 -0.76 -11.67 -2.74
CA LEU A 154 0.60 -11.61 -2.19
C LEU A 154 0.79 -10.49 -1.17
N SER A 155 -0.22 -9.65 -0.96
CA SER A 155 -0.13 -8.43 -0.13
C SER A 155 1.00 -7.49 -0.58
N PHE A 156 1.36 -7.48 -1.86
CA PHE A 156 2.38 -6.60 -2.41
C PHE A 156 1.78 -5.24 -2.76
N ALA A 157 2.45 -4.17 -2.32
CA ALA A 157 2.12 -2.83 -2.79
C ALA A 157 2.35 -2.72 -4.31
N VAL A 158 1.52 -1.92 -5.00
CA VAL A 158 1.57 -1.70 -6.46
C VAL A 158 2.98 -1.34 -6.91
N ARG A 159 3.65 -0.42 -6.21
CA ARG A 159 5.05 -0.04 -6.48
C ARG A 159 5.99 -1.23 -6.36
N ARG A 160 5.84 -2.05 -5.31
CA ARG A 160 6.70 -3.21 -5.08
C ARG A 160 6.52 -4.25 -6.17
N THR A 161 5.27 -4.51 -6.57
CA THR A 161 4.94 -5.39 -7.70
C THR A 161 5.67 -4.98 -8.97
N MET A 162 5.62 -3.69 -9.34
CA MET A 162 6.31 -3.22 -10.54
C MET A 162 7.84 -3.29 -10.45
N GLN A 163 8.41 -3.07 -9.28
CA GLN A 163 9.86 -3.25 -9.07
C GLN A 163 10.30 -4.70 -9.23
N ILE A 164 9.49 -5.65 -8.77
CA ILE A 164 9.77 -7.07 -8.90
C ILE A 164 9.58 -7.51 -10.36
N ALA A 165 8.48 -7.11 -11.00
CA ALA A 165 8.22 -7.40 -12.41
C ALA A 165 9.33 -6.86 -13.32
N GLN A 166 9.82 -5.64 -13.07
CA GLN A 166 10.96 -5.07 -13.80
C GLN A 166 12.21 -5.95 -13.71
N ARG A 167 12.51 -6.50 -12.52
CA ARG A 167 13.67 -7.38 -12.33
C ARG A 167 13.50 -8.73 -13.01
N LEU A 168 12.28 -9.28 -13.04
CA LEU A 168 11.98 -10.52 -13.76
C LEU A 168 12.11 -10.33 -15.27
N TYR A 169 11.72 -9.16 -15.77
CA TYR A 169 11.86 -8.80 -17.18
C TYR A 169 13.32 -8.54 -17.59
N GLU A 170 14.08 -7.76 -16.82
CA GLU A 170 15.48 -7.43 -17.10
C GLU A 170 16.41 -8.66 -17.04
N GLY A 171 15.98 -9.70 -16.37
CA GLY A 171 16.65 -10.99 -16.36
C GLY A 171 17.15 -11.43 -15.00
N ARG A 172 17.27 -12.75 -14.87
CA ARG A 172 17.85 -13.48 -13.74
C ARG A 172 18.83 -14.51 -14.25
N ASP A 173 19.88 -14.74 -13.47
CA ASP A 173 20.91 -15.73 -13.82
C ASP A 173 20.37 -17.13 -13.56
N ILE A 174 20.10 -17.87 -14.62
CA ILE A 174 19.59 -19.23 -14.57
C ILE A 174 20.71 -20.19 -15.00
N PRO A 175 21.08 -21.17 -14.19
CA PRO A 175 22.13 -22.13 -14.54
C PRO A 175 21.91 -22.79 -15.90
N GLY A 176 22.96 -22.81 -16.73
CA GLY A 176 22.91 -23.36 -18.08
C GLY A 176 22.33 -22.43 -19.14
N ARG A 177 21.73 -21.27 -18.76
CA ARG A 177 21.17 -20.29 -19.70
C ARG A 177 21.72 -18.88 -19.58
N GLY A 178 22.47 -18.59 -18.49
CA GLY A 178 22.92 -17.24 -18.18
C GLY A 178 21.80 -16.31 -17.73
N THR A 179 21.94 -15.02 -17.99
CA THR A 179 20.93 -14.01 -17.62
C THR A 179 19.80 -13.99 -18.64
N VAL A 180 18.59 -14.39 -18.25
CA VAL A 180 17.41 -14.43 -19.12
C VAL A 180 16.22 -13.69 -18.48
N GLY A 181 15.48 -12.93 -19.29
CA GLY A 181 14.20 -12.34 -18.90
C GLY A 181 13.15 -13.42 -18.77
N LEU A 182 12.53 -13.51 -17.59
CA LEU A 182 11.59 -14.59 -17.27
C LEU A 182 10.15 -14.25 -17.64
N ILE A 183 9.83 -12.99 -17.88
CA ILE A 183 8.49 -12.52 -18.28
C ILE A 183 8.59 -11.57 -19.48
N THR A 184 7.48 -11.43 -20.21
CA THR A 184 7.30 -10.40 -21.24
C THR A 184 7.26 -9.01 -20.60
N TYR A 185 7.25 -7.95 -21.41
CA TYR A 185 7.23 -6.59 -20.93
C TYR A 185 6.04 -6.29 -20.03
N MET A 186 6.29 -5.84 -18.79
CA MET A 186 5.29 -5.72 -17.71
C MET A 186 4.44 -4.45 -17.77
N ARG A 187 4.71 -3.50 -18.68
CA ARG A 187 3.90 -2.30 -18.85
C ARG A 187 3.09 -2.40 -20.13
N THR A 188 1.99 -3.11 -20.05
CA THR A 188 1.10 -3.39 -21.18
C THR A 188 -0.36 -3.37 -20.73
N ASP A 189 -1.23 -2.94 -21.59
CA ASP A 189 -2.69 -3.06 -21.51
C ASP A 189 -3.24 -4.06 -22.55
N SER A 190 -2.34 -4.70 -23.32
CA SER A 190 -2.69 -5.74 -24.29
C SER A 190 -2.87 -7.09 -23.60
N THR A 191 -3.93 -7.81 -23.99
CA THR A 191 -4.18 -9.21 -23.62
C THR A 191 -3.74 -10.18 -24.72
N ARG A 192 -3.11 -9.68 -25.79
CA ARG A 192 -2.66 -10.48 -26.93
C ARG A 192 -1.54 -11.43 -26.51
N VAL A 193 -1.54 -12.61 -27.09
CA VAL A 193 -0.49 -13.63 -26.93
C VAL A 193 -0.10 -14.11 -28.33
N SER A 194 1.18 -14.32 -28.60
CA SER A 194 1.64 -14.85 -29.87
C SER A 194 1.15 -16.26 -30.11
N GLU A 195 0.97 -16.65 -31.36
CA GLU A 195 0.51 -17.98 -31.75
C GLU A 195 1.46 -19.08 -31.27
N GLU A 196 2.76 -18.83 -31.30
CA GLU A 196 3.79 -19.74 -30.76
C GLU A 196 3.61 -20.00 -29.28
N ALA A 197 3.39 -18.92 -28.47
CA ALA A 197 3.16 -19.05 -27.06
C ALA A 197 1.81 -19.72 -26.74
N LEU A 198 0.77 -19.47 -27.56
CA LEU A 198 -0.52 -20.17 -27.45
C LEU A 198 -0.37 -21.67 -27.71
N ALA A 199 0.32 -22.06 -28.77
CA ALA A 199 0.59 -23.47 -29.07
C ALA A 199 1.38 -24.12 -27.92
N GLY A 200 2.48 -23.51 -27.49
CA GLY A 200 3.32 -24.06 -26.43
C GLY A 200 2.60 -24.22 -25.09
N VAL A 201 1.80 -23.22 -24.66
CA VAL A 201 1.06 -23.33 -23.40
C VAL A 201 -0.04 -24.40 -23.47
N ARG A 202 -0.68 -24.58 -24.61
CA ARG A 202 -1.69 -25.64 -24.81
C ARG A 202 -1.08 -27.01 -24.75
N ASP A 203 0.11 -27.21 -25.34
CA ASP A 203 0.84 -28.47 -25.23
C ASP A 203 1.26 -28.76 -23.79
N LEU A 204 1.72 -27.75 -23.07
CA LEU A 204 2.04 -27.87 -21.65
C LEU A 204 0.80 -28.22 -20.79
N ILE A 205 -0.35 -27.58 -21.04
CA ILE A 205 -1.60 -27.90 -20.35
C ILE A 205 -2.01 -29.35 -20.63
N ARG A 206 -1.98 -29.77 -21.91
CA ARG A 206 -2.32 -31.15 -22.31
C ARG A 206 -1.46 -32.18 -21.59
N SER A 207 -0.15 -31.94 -21.51
CA SER A 207 0.78 -32.86 -20.85
C SER A 207 0.64 -32.91 -19.33
N ARG A 208 0.28 -31.77 -18.67
CA ARG A 208 0.27 -31.63 -17.19
C ARG A 208 -1.11 -31.92 -16.59
N TYR A 209 -2.20 -31.54 -17.28
CA TYR A 209 -3.57 -31.56 -16.74
C TYR A 209 -4.53 -32.47 -17.56
N GLY A 210 -4.06 -33.03 -18.66
CA GLY A 210 -4.89 -33.83 -19.53
C GLY A 210 -5.58 -33.04 -20.65
N PRO A 211 -6.07 -33.75 -21.71
CA PRO A 211 -6.73 -33.12 -22.85
C PRO A 211 -8.06 -32.44 -22.47
N GLU A 212 -8.75 -32.94 -21.45
CA GLU A 212 -10.02 -32.40 -20.94
C GLU A 212 -9.88 -31.03 -20.28
N ALA A 213 -8.67 -30.66 -19.86
CA ALA A 213 -8.38 -29.33 -19.31
C ALA A 213 -8.32 -28.24 -20.40
N LEU A 214 -8.37 -28.62 -21.70
CA LEU A 214 -8.29 -27.71 -22.82
C LEU A 214 -9.63 -27.53 -23.52
N PRO A 215 -10.01 -26.27 -23.87
CA PRO A 215 -11.07 -26.04 -24.85
C PRO A 215 -10.61 -26.46 -26.24
N GLU A 216 -11.57 -26.79 -27.15
CA GLU A 216 -11.28 -27.22 -28.52
C GLU A 216 -10.37 -26.23 -29.27
N SER A 217 -10.66 -24.93 -29.15
CA SER A 217 -9.91 -23.85 -29.79
C SER A 217 -9.14 -23.00 -28.77
N PRO A 218 -8.04 -22.35 -29.20
CA PRO A 218 -7.36 -21.34 -28.35
C PRO A 218 -8.31 -20.23 -27.91
N ARG A 219 -8.11 -19.70 -26.73
CA ARG A 219 -8.87 -18.55 -26.23
C ARG A 219 -8.17 -17.24 -26.60
N TYR A 220 -8.91 -16.39 -27.27
CA TYR A 220 -8.51 -15.03 -27.60
C TYR A 220 -9.30 -14.04 -26.75
N PHE A 221 -8.61 -13.07 -26.17
CA PHE A 221 -9.22 -12.07 -25.33
C PHE A 221 -9.19 -10.71 -26.04
N LYS A 222 -10.32 -9.99 -26.02
CA LYS A 222 -10.39 -8.67 -26.62
C LYS A 222 -9.62 -7.68 -25.74
N SER A 223 -8.67 -6.96 -26.33
CA SER A 223 -8.08 -5.77 -25.73
C SER A 223 -9.08 -4.61 -25.80
N ARG A 224 -8.96 -3.63 -24.92
CA ARG A 224 -9.78 -2.41 -25.01
C ARG A 224 -9.40 -1.61 -26.26
N HIS A 225 -10.34 -0.79 -26.76
CA HIS A 225 -10.03 0.18 -27.82
C HIS A 225 -8.89 1.11 -27.39
N GLY A 226 -7.95 1.38 -28.29
CA GLY A 226 -6.78 2.25 -28.01
C GLY A 226 -5.64 1.56 -27.28
N THR A 227 -5.61 0.22 -27.19
CA THR A 227 -4.43 -0.51 -26.71
C THR A 227 -3.31 -0.47 -27.75
N GLN A 228 -2.07 -0.31 -27.28
CA GLN A 228 -0.90 -0.48 -28.17
C GLN A 228 -0.78 -1.96 -28.58
N ASP A 229 -1.26 -2.28 -29.76
CA ASP A 229 -1.24 -3.65 -30.33
C ASP A 229 0.17 -4.24 -30.50
N ALA A 230 1.20 -3.40 -30.38
CA ALA A 230 2.60 -3.84 -30.46
C ALA A 230 3.05 -4.70 -29.27
N HIS A 231 2.37 -4.63 -28.12
CA HIS A 231 2.74 -5.37 -26.92
C HIS A 231 1.95 -6.65 -26.77
N GLU A 232 2.56 -7.63 -26.10
CA GLU A 232 1.89 -8.83 -25.60
C GLU A 232 1.43 -8.65 -24.16
N ALA A 233 0.55 -9.56 -23.70
CA ALA A 233 0.21 -9.72 -22.29
C ALA A 233 1.44 -10.12 -21.45
N ILE A 234 1.36 -9.90 -20.15
CA ILE A 234 2.39 -10.32 -19.20
C ILE A 234 2.29 -11.84 -19.02
N ARG A 235 3.28 -12.55 -19.51
CA ARG A 235 3.38 -14.01 -19.48
C ARG A 235 4.82 -14.48 -19.26
N PRO A 236 5.06 -15.74 -18.88
CA PRO A 236 6.39 -16.33 -18.93
C PRO A 236 6.96 -16.31 -20.36
N THR A 237 8.24 -16.01 -20.49
CA THR A 237 8.95 -16.07 -21.78
C THR A 237 9.28 -17.51 -22.17
N TYR A 238 9.56 -18.35 -21.19
CA TYR A 238 10.01 -19.73 -21.39
C TYR A 238 9.12 -20.71 -20.64
N LEU A 239 8.41 -21.57 -21.37
CA LEU A 239 7.50 -22.55 -20.77
C LEU A 239 8.21 -23.81 -20.22
N ASP A 240 9.47 -23.99 -20.53
CA ASP A 240 10.34 -25.02 -19.95
C ASP A 240 11.06 -24.56 -18.67
N LEU A 241 10.72 -23.36 -18.16
CA LEU A 241 11.18 -22.82 -16.87
C LEU A 241 9.99 -22.67 -15.89
N PRO A 242 9.39 -23.77 -15.42
CA PRO A 242 8.29 -23.69 -14.47
C PRO A 242 8.74 -23.08 -13.14
N PRO A 243 7.82 -22.57 -12.31
CA PRO A 243 8.13 -21.92 -11.02
C PRO A 243 9.05 -22.76 -10.13
N GLU A 244 8.91 -24.09 -10.14
CA GLU A 244 9.71 -25.02 -9.35
C GLU A 244 11.19 -25.00 -9.78
N ALA A 245 11.45 -24.87 -11.06
CA ALA A 245 12.81 -24.85 -11.62
C ALA A 245 13.54 -23.53 -11.34
N VAL A 246 12.84 -22.39 -11.33
CA VAL A 246 13.45 -21.07 -11.17
C VAL A 246 13.48 -20.57 -9.73
N THR A 247 12.61 -21.07 -8.85
CA THR A 247 12.51 -20.64 -7.44
C THR A 247 13.86 -20.64 -6.70
N PRO A 248 14.74 -21.64 -6.86
CA PRO A 248 16.05 -21.64 -6.18
C PRO A 248 16.97 -20.45 -6.59
N HIS A 249 16.69 -19.82 -7.73
CA HIS A 249 17.49 -18.75 -8.32
C HIS A 249 16.86 -17.35 -8.17
N LEU A 250 15.68 -17.29 -7.54
CA LEU A 250 14.91 -16.07 -7.31
C LEU A 250 14.84 -15.70 -5.83
N SER A 251 14.67 -14.42 -5.54
CA SER A 251 14.25 -14.04 -4.20
C SER A 251 12.83 -14.55 -3.89
N PRO A 252 12.45 -14.72 -2.62
CA PRO A 252 11.10 -15.19 -2.27
C PRO A 252 9.96 -14.39 -2.88
N GLU A 253 10.13 -13.06 -3.01
CA GLU A 253 9.11 -12.19 -3.62
C GLU A 253 9.07 -12.36 -5.15
N GLU A 254 10.21 -12.52 -5.80
CA GLU A 254 10.30 -12.78 -7.24
C GLU A 254 9.67 -14.12 -7.60
N ALA A 255 9.95 -15.15 -6.81
CA ALA A 255 9.36 -16.49 -6.99
C ALA A 255 7.83 -16.46 -6.86
N LYS A 256 7.28 -15.73 -5.85
CA LYS A 256 5.83 -15.58 -5.68
C LYS A 256 5.19 -14.85 -6.85
N LEU A 257 5.79 -13.75 -7.32
CA LEU A 257 5.23 -12.99 -8.45
C LEU A 257 5.33 -13.76 -9.76
N TYR A 258 6.44 -14.47 -10.00
CA TYR A 258 6.61 -15.32 -11.18
C TYR A 258 5.59 -16.44 -11.20
N ARG A 259 5.38 -17.13 -10.06
CA ARG A 259 4.34 -18.16 -9.92
C ARG A 259 2.95 -17.62 -10.24
N LEU A 260 2.59 -16.45 -9.73
CA LEU A 260 1.31 -15.80 -10.00
C LEU A 260 1.11 -15.52 -11.49
N ILE A 261 2.16 -15.05 -12.19
CA ILE A 261 2.11 -14.81 -13.65
C ILE A 261 2.00 -16.12 -14.41
N TRP A 262 2.76 -17.12 -14.01
CA TRP A 262 2.75 -18.46 -14.60
C TRP A 262 1.36 -19.11 -14.53
N GLU A 263 0.82 -19.19 -13.32
CA GLU A 263 -0.50 -19.79 -13.06
C GLU A 263 -1.61 -19.09 -13.86
N ARG A 264 -1.57 -17.76 -13.91
CA ARG A 264 -2.52 -16.97 -14.69
C ARG A 264 -2.43 -17.26 -16.19
N PHE A 265 -1.23 -17.40 -16.71
CA PHE A 265 -1.03 -17.67 -18.14
C PHE A 265 -1.59 -19.05 -18.52
N LEU A 266 -1.28 -20.08 -17.74
CA LEU A 266 -1.86 -21.41 -17.94
C LEU A 266 -3.39 -21.36 -17.83
N ALA A 267 -3.89 -20.82 -16.72
CA ALA A 267 -5.33 -20.70 -16.45
C ALA A 267 -6.08 -20.05 -17.62
N SER A 268 -5.49 -19.02 -18.24
CA SER A 268 -6.13 -18.28 -19.34
C SER A 268 -6.48 -19.15 -20.56
N GLN A 269 -5.76 -20.24 -20.78
CA GLN A 269 -5.96 -21.16 -21.91
C GLN A 269 -6.66 -22.47 -21.54
N MET A 270 -7.07 -22.62 -20.25
CA MET A 270 -7.75 -23.82 -19.78
C MET A 270 -9.28 -23.76 -19.96
N ALA A 271 -9.93 -24.89 -19.78
CA ALA A 271 -11.38 -25.02 -19.77
C ALA A 271 -12.01 -24.23 -18.61
N PRO A 272 -13.28 -23.79 -18.71
CA PRO A 272 -13.97 -23.13 -17.62
C PRO A 272 -14.12 -24.06 -16.40
N ALA A 273 -14.17 -23.48 -15.22
CA ALA A 273 -14.63 -24.19 -14.03
C ALA A 273 -16.15 -24.34 -14.12
N VAL A 274 -16.62 -25.50 -13.76
CA VAL A 274 -18.06 -25.86 -13.83
C VAL A 274 -18.56 -26.14 -12.43
N TYR A 275 -19.63 -25.45 -12.05
CA TYR A 275 -20.30 -25.60 -10.76
C TYR A 275 -21.73 -26.05 -10.99
N ASP A 276 -22.22 -26.93 -10.13
CA ASP A 276 -23.64 -27.19 -9.96
C ASP A 276 -24.14 -26.22 -8.88
N ALA A 277 -24.84 -25.17 -9.29
CA ALA A 277 -25.46 -24.20 -8.39
C ALA A 277 -26.89 -24.66 -8.06
N THR A 278 -27.11 -25.02 -6.81
CA THR A 278 -28.40 -25.51 -6.32
C THR A 278 -29.07 -24.42 -5.47
N SER A 279 -30.32 -24.16 -5.75
CA SER A 279 -31.21 -23.29 -4.96
C SER A 279 -32.45 -24.10 -4.55
N ALA A 280 -32.77 -24.07 -3.26
CA ALA A 280 -33.95 -24.72 -2.74
C ALA A 280 -34.86 -23.69 -2.05
N ASP A 281 -36.13 -23.65 -2.43
CA ASP A 281 -37.16 -22.87 -1.76
C ASP A 281 -37.88 -23.78 -0.77
N ILE A 282 -37.96 -23.33 0.50
CA ILE A 282 -38.54 -24.08 1.61
C ILE A 282 -39.67 -23.23 2.17
N GLU A 283 -40.89 -23.74 2.10
CA GLU A 283 -42.10 -23.14 2.67
C GLU A 283 -42.25 -23.46 4.15
N ALA A 284 -42.55 -22.44 4.94
CA ALA A 284 -42.86 -22.53 6.36
C ALA A 284 -44.01 -21.57 6.69
N GLY A 285 -45.21 -22.05 6.71
CA GLY A 285 -46.42 -21.23 6.90
C GLY A 285 -46.60 -20.18 5.82
N ARG A 286 -46.46 -18.88 6.19
CA ARG A 286 -46.58 -17.73 5.26
C ARG A 286 -45.21 -17.30 4.68
N ALA A 287 -44.13 -17.93 5.13
CA ALA A 287 -42.77 -17.60 4.76
C ALA A 287 -42.20 -18.60 3.75
N VAL A 288 -41.35 -18.08 2.86
CA VAL A 288 -40.50 -18.88 1.98
C VAL A 288 -39.05 -18.57 2.33
N TYR A 289 -38.32 -19.58 2.69
CA TYR A 289 -36.89 -19.52 2.93
C TYR A 289 -36.15 -20.04 1.70
N ARG A 290 -34.98 -19.46 1.40
CA ARG A 290 -34.12 -19.92 0.30
C ARG A 290 -32.79 -20.37 0.85
N ALA A 291 -32.41 -21.60 0.50
CA ALA A 291 -31.07 -22.12 0.67
C ALA A 291 -30.38 -22.16 -0.69
N SER A 292 -29.14 -21.64 -0.76
CA SER A 292 -28.33 -21.65 -1.98
C SER A 292 -26.97 -22.28 -1.69
N GLY A 293 -26.51 -23.12 -2.58
CA GLY A 293 -25.19 -23.76 -2.48
C GLY A 293 -24.58 -23.98 -3.85
N SER A 294 -23.28 -24.14 -3.89
CA SER A 294 -22.54 -24.39 -5.12
C SER A 294 -21.55 -25.53 -4.89
N THR A 295 -21.55 -26.51 -5.78
CA THR A 295 -20.60 -27.63 -5.73
C THR A 295 -19.76 -27.62 -6.98
N LEU A 296 -18.43 -27.66 -6.82
CA LEU A 296 -17.51 -27.73 -7.95
C LEU A 296 -17.63 -29.11 -8.63
N LYS A 297 -18.10 -29.14 -9.89
CA LYS A 297 -18.23 -30.32 -10.74
C LYS A 297 -16.95 -30.61 -11.51
N SER A 298 -16.34 -29.55 -12.07
CA SER A 298 -15.06 -29.63 -12.78
C SER A 298 -14.19 -28.40 -12.44
N PRO A 299 -12.95 -28.60 -12.00
CA PRO A 299 -12.08 -27.49 -11.61
C PRO A 299 -11.66 -26.61 -12.79
N GLY A 300 -11.60 -27.15 -14.02
CA GLY A 300 -11.14 -26.38 -15.17
C GLY A 300 -9.86 -25.61 -14.88
N TYR A 301 -9.86 -24.31 -15.17
CA TYR A 301 -8.70 -23.43 -14.96
C TYR A 301 -8.26 -23.27 -13.48
N LEU A 302 -9.12 -23.57 -12.53
CA LEU A 302 -8.78 -23.48 -11.10
C LEU A 302 -7.68 -24.46 -10.70
N ALA A 303 -7.56 -25.58 -11.43
CA ALA A 303 -6.49 -26.56 -11.23
C ALA A 303 -5.08 -25.93 -11.39
N ALA A 304 -4.94 -24.89 -12.23
CA ALA A 304 -3.67 -24.22 -12.43
C ALA A 304 -3.23 -23.39 -11.20
N TYR A 305 -4.18 -22.91 -10.39
CA TYR A 305 -3.88 -22.10 -9.19
C TYR A 305 -3.56 -22.94 -7.96
N GLY A 306 -3.79 -24.25 -7.99
CA GLY A 306 -3.60 -25.14 -6.83
C GLY A 306 -4.45 -24.73 -5.61
N ILE A 307 -5.49 -23.92 -5.80
CA ILE A 307 -6.35 -23.39 -4.75
C ILE A 307 -7.58 -24.29 -4.68
N PRO A 308 -8.02 -24.73 -3.48
CA PRO A 308 -9.36 -25.24 -3.30
C PRO A 308 -10.38 -24.20 -3.78
N ALA A 309 -11.40 -24.64 -4.49
CA ALA A 309 -12.44 -23.77 -5.06
C ALA A 309 -13.13 -22.85 -4.04
N GLU A 310 -12.98 -23.15 -2.77
CA GLU A 310 -13.60 -22.47 -1.62
C GLU A 310 -13.00 -21.08 -1.35
N GLU A 311 -11.75 -20.81 -1.74
CA GLU A 311 -11.08 -19.52 -1.43
C GLU A 311 -11.31 -18.40 -2.47
N GLU A 312 -11.71 -18.72 -3.71
CA GLU A 312 -11.99 -17.68 -4.73
C GLU A 312 -13.38 -17.04 -4.58
N ASP A 313 -14.33 -17.72 -3.96
CA ASP A 313 -15.71 -17.25 -3.82
C ASP A 313 -15.96 -16.31 -2.63
N GLU A 314 -14.95 -16.01 -1.79
CA GLU A 314 -15.14 -15.11 -0.64
C GLU A 314 -15.56 -13.67 -0.99
N THR A 315 -15.33 -13.23 -2.23
CA THR A 315 -15.76 -11.89 -2.69
C THR A 315 -17.16 -11.87 -3.30
N GLU A 316 -17.77 -13.02 -3.59
CA GLU A 316 -19.11 -13.17 -4.18
C GLU A 316 -20.09 -13.93 -3.25
N LYS A 317 -19.69 -14.24 -2.00
CA LYS A 317 -20.61 -14.85 -1.05
C LYS A 317 -21.75 -13.88 -0.76
N GLU A 318 -22.91 -14.14 -1.33
CA GLU A 318 -24.16 -13.61 -0.76
C GLU A 318 -24.19 -14.03 0.70
N GLU A 319 -24.33 -13.08 1.62
CA GLU A 319 -24.44 -13.36 3.04
C GLU A 319 -25.56 -14.38 3.28
N GLY A 320 -25.22 -15.54 3.83
CA GLY A 320 -26.17 -16.63 4.12
C GLY A 320 -26.17 -17.82 3.13
N ALA A 321 -25.37 -17.78 2.06
CA ALA A 321 -25.21 -18.95 1.21
C ALA A 321 -24.34 -20.01 1.90
N SER A 322 -24.91 -21.21 2.12
CA SER A 322 -24.14 -22.38 2.54
C SER A 322 -23.24 -22.83 1.39
N THR A 323 -21.96 -23.05 1.67
CA THR A 323 -20.99 -23.51 0.65
C THR A 323 -21.36 -24.89 0.11
N ARG A 324 -22.08 -25.69 0.86
CA ARG A 324 -22.49 -27.04 0.46
C ARG A 324 -23.87 -27.38 1.02
N LEU A 325 -24.85 -27.55 0.15
CA LEU A 325 -26.16 -28.07 0.53
C LEU A 325 -26.13 -29.61 0.55
N PRO A 326 -26.86 -30.26 1.49
CA PRO A 326 -27.14 -31.67 1.39
C PRO A 326 -28.03 -31.95 0.17
N PRO A 327 -28.09 -33.20 -0.32
CA PRO A 327 -29.11 -33.57 -1.31
C PRO A 327 -30.51 -33.28 -0.80
N LEU A 328 -31.22 -32.39 -1.49
CA LEU A 328 -32.61 -32.01 -1.17
C LEU A 328 -33.53 -32.50 -2.29
N SER A 329 -34.75 -32.91 -1.90
CA SER A 329 -35.79 -33.33 -2.83
C SER A 329 -37.07 -32.52 -2.63
N GLU A 330 -37.77 -32.21 -3.71
CA GLU A 330 -39.09 -31.56 -3.61
C GLU A 330 -40.06 -32.43 -2.80
N GLY A 331 -40.81 -31.80 -1.91
CA GLY A 331 -41.72 -32.49 -0.99
C GLY A 331 -41.06 -32.96 0.30
N GLU A 332 -39.74 -32.95 0.43
CA GLU A 332 -39.05 -33.29 1.67
C GLU A 332 -39.40 -32.30 2.79
N THR A 333 -39.47 -32.82 4.03
CA THR A 333 -39.80 -32.04 5.22
C THR A 333 -38.59 -31.97 6.15
N PRO A 334 -37.68 -30.98 5.97
CA PRO A 334 -36.53 -30.82 6.85
C PRO A 334 -36.96 -30.42 8.25
N THR A 335 -36.20 -30.90 9.25
CA THR A 335 -36.43 -30.55 10.64
C THR A 335 -35.84 -29.18 10.94
N LEU A 336 -36.65 -28.30 11.55
CA LEU A 336 -36.15 -27.02 12.02
C LEU A 336 -35.26 -27.22 13.26
N LEU A 337 -34.04 -26.69 13.23
CA LEU A 337 -33.13 -26.67 14.38
C LEU A 337 -33.21 -25.34 15.14
N SER A 338 -33.16 -24.22 14.41
CA SER A 338 -33.30 -22.88 15.00
C SER A 338 -33.74 -21.87 13.94
N VAL A 339 -34.41 -20.80 14.40
CA VAL A 339 -34.67 -19.58 13.60
C VAL A 339 -34.13 -18.41 14.39
N THR A 340 -33.24 -17.65 13.76
CA THR A 340 -32.52 -16.55 14.41
C THR A 340 -32.75 -15.25 13.66
N PRO A 341 -33.49 -14.30 14.25
CA PRO A 341 -33.50 -12.92 13.77
C PRO A 341 -32.15 -12.24 14.08
N GLU A 342 -31.50 -11.62 13.10
CA GLU A 342 -30.29 -10.89 13.29
C GLU A 342 -30.45 -9.43 12.84
N LYS A 343 -30.06 -8.50 13.72
CA LYS A 343 -29.98 -7.10 13.41
C LYS A 343 -28.78 -6.83 12.50
N LYS A 344 -29.01 -6.11 11.42
CA LYS A 344 -27.97 -5.64 10.49
C LYS A 344 -28.16 -4.17 10.20
N GLU A 345 -27.11 -3.55 9.72
CA GLU A 345 -27.10 -2.16 9.28
C GLU A 345 -26.45 -2.07 7.91
N THR A 346 -27.04 -1.25 7.03
CA THR A 346 -26.42 -0.95 5.76
C THR A 346 -25.03 -0.34 5.98
N GLN A 347 -24.08 -0.68 5.12
CA GLN A 347 -22.69 -0.24 5.24
C GLN A 347 -22.38 0.84 4.21
N PRO A 348 -21.54 1.84 4.56
CA PRO A 348 -21.08 2.81 3.58
C PRO A 348 -20.21 2.13 2.51
N PRO A 349 -20.05 2.77 1.33
CA PRO A 349 -19.15 2.24 0.32
C PRO A 349 -17.73 2.10 0.89
N PRO A 350 -17.01 1.01 0.59
CA PRO A 350 -15.69 0.78 1.17
C PRO A 350 -14.66 1.80 0.66
N ARG A 351 -13.75 2.23 1.53
CA ARG A 351 -12.58 3.03 1.15
C ARG A 351 -11.72 2.28 0.14
N PHE A 352 -11.11 3.01 -0.78
CA PHE A 352 -10.19 2.43 -1.75
C PHE A 352 -8.94 1.86 -1.08
N ASN A 353 -8.54 0.67 -1.49
CA ASN A 353 -7.19 0.15 -1.33
C ASN A 353 -6.40 0.33 -2.64
N GLU A 354 -5.11 -0.05 -2.67
CA GLU A 354 -4.30 0.07 -3.90
C GLU A 354 -4.93 -0.67 -5.09
N ALA A 355 -5.43 -1.89 -4.87
CA ALA A 355 -6.02 -2.70 -5.93
C ALA A 355 -7.33 -2.10 -6.47
N SER A 356 -8.25 -1.70 -5.58
CA SER A 356 -9.53 -1.12 -5.98
C SER A 356 -9.38 0.27 -6.59
N LEU A 357 -8.39 1.07 -6.16
CA LEU A 357 -8.10 2.36 -6.78
C LEU A 357 -7.52 2.18 -8.20
N VAL A 358 -6.57 1.26 -8.38
CA VAL A 358 -6.03 0.96 -9.73
C VAL A 358 -7.15 0.44 -10.65
N LYS A 359 -8.03 -0.43 -10.14
CA LYS A 359 -9.19 -0.92 -10.89
C LYS A 359 -10.10 0.24 -11.32
N PHE A 360 -10.44 1.13 -10.39
CA PHE A 360 -11.28 2.29 -10.67
C PHE A 360 -10.65 3.23 -11.72
N LEU A 361 -9.35 3.54 -11.59
CA LEU A 361 -8.62 4.36 -12.54
C LEU A 361 -8.62 3.74 -13.94
N GLU A 362 -8.37 2.43 -14.03
CA GLU A 362 -8.40 1.68 -15.28
C GLU A 362 -9.80 1.69 -15.93
N GLU A 363 -10.84 1.37 -15.17
CA GLU A 363 -12.22 1.29 -15.66
C GLU A 363 -12.71 2.63 -16.20
N ASN A 364 -12.22 3.74 -15.63
CA ASN A 364 -12.57 5.10 -16.06
C ASN A 364 -11.56 5.71 -17.04
N GLY A 365 -10.61 4.94 -17.59
CA GLY A 365 -9.63 5.41 -18.57
C GLY A 365 -8.62 6.45 -18.05
N ILE A 366 -8.42 6.51 -16.73
CA ILE A 366 -7.56 7.49 -16.07
C ILE A 366 -6.16 6.90 -15.85
N GLY A 367 -5.16 7.50 -16.47
CA GLY A 367 -3.80 6.99 -16.43
C GLY A 367 -3.52 5.90 -17.46
N ARG A 368 -2.33 5.33 -17.40
CA ARG A 368 -1.84 4.27 -18.30
C ARG A 368 -1.00 3.27 -17.50
N PRO A 369 -0.70 2.08 -18.02
CA PRO A 369 0.10 1.05 -17.34
C PRO A 369 1.40 1.56 -16.73
N SER A 370 2.04 2.55 -17.35
CA SER A 370 3.27 3.16 -16.86
C SER A 370 3.07 4.12 -15.68
N THR A 371 1.84 4.61 -15.42
CA THR A 371 1.59 5.72 -14.50
C THR A 371 0.88 5.33 -13.20
N TYR A 372 0.14 4.21 -13.13
CA TYR A 372 -0.62 3.84 -11.92
C TYR A 372 0.22 3.85 -10.64
N ALA A 373 1.34 3.13 -10.65
CA ALA A 373 2.23 3.06 -9.48
C ALA A 373 2.80 4.43 -9.07
N GLU A 374 3.06 5.30 -10.06
CA GLU A 374 3.60 6.66 -9.84
C GLU A 374 2.54 7.61 -9.28
N ILE A 375 1.28 7.47 -9.73
CA ILE A 375 0.14 8.25 -9.22
C ILE A 375 -0.05 7.97 -7.73
N LEU A 376 -0.17 6.68 -7.36
CA LEU A 376 -0.34 6.27 -5.97
C LEU A 376 0.83 6.75 -5.10
N ARG A 377 2.06 6.55 -5.58
CA ARG A 377 3.26 7.01 -4.89
C ARG A 377 3.25 8.52 -4.63
N LYS A 378 2.89 9.32 -5.64
CA LYS A 378 2.91 10.78 -5.53
C LYS A 378 1.93 11.32 -4.50
N ILE A 379 0.70 10.79 -4.44
CA ILE A 379 -0.29 11.24 -3.46
C ILE A 379 0.11 10.84 -2.03
N GLU A 380 0.81 9.72 -1.84
CA GLU A 380 1.39 9.30 -0.55
C GLU A 380 2.63 10.14 -0.18
N ASP A 381 3.62 10.26 -1.09
CA ASP A 381 4.86 11.04 -0.85
C ASP A 381 4.58 12.52 -0.54
N ARG A 382 3.45 13.06 -1.03
CA ARG A 382 2.97 14.42 -0.76
C ARG A 382 2.16 14.53 0.52
N GLU A 383 1.95 13.43 1.23
CA GLU A 383 1.14 13.38 2.44
C GLU A 383 -0.31 13.85 2.21
N TYR A 384 -0.84 13.71 0.98
CA TYR A 384 -2.24 14.02 0.65
C TYR A 384 -3.18 12.93 1.08
N VAL A 385 -2.67 11.70 1.12
CA VAL A 385 -3.36 10.52 1.63
C VAL A 385 -2.43 9.75 2.56
N ARG A 386 -3.02 9.00 3.46
CA ARG A 386 -2.34 7.99 4.29
C ARG A 386 -3.04 6.65 4.14
N LYS A 387 -2.40 5.59 4.58
CA LYS A 387 -3.01 4.26 4.65
C LYS A 387 -3.38 3.92 6.09
N LYS A 388 -4.65 3.59 6.29
CA LYS A 388 -5.17 2.97 7.51
C LYS A 388 -5.75 1.61 7.10
N ASP A 389 -5.33 0.54 7.74
CA ASP A 389 -5.76 -0.83 7.42
C ASP A 389 -5.68 -1.16 5.92
N ARG A 390 -4.54 -0.77 5.29
CA ARG A 390 -4.28 -0.90 3.84
C ARG A 390 -5.23 -0.11 2.92
N ARG A 391 -6.09 0.76 3.47
CA ARG A 391 -7.03 1.60 2.71
C ARG A 391 -6.56 3.04 2.71
N PHE A 392 -6.81 3.75 1.61
CA PHE A 392 -6.48 5.16 1.49
C PHE A 392 -7.49 6.00 2.27
N VAL A 393 -6.95 6.93 3.05
CA VAL A 393 -7.70 7.96 3.78
C VAL A 393 -7.10 9.31 3.42
N PRO A 394 -7.90 10.30 2.99
CA PRO A 394 -7.38 11.61 2.66
C PRO A 394 -7.01 12.36 3.93
N THR A 395 -5.86 13.02 3.93
CA THR A 395 -5.44 13.90 5.04
C THR A 395 -6.17 15.24 4.98
N ALA A 396 -6.17 16.00 6.07
CA ALA A 396 -6.67 17.38 6.07
C ALA A 396 -5.98 18.24 5.00
N LEU A 397 -4.70 17.99 4.73
CA LEU A 397 -3.96 18.63 3.64
C LEU A 397 -4.52 18.26 2.27
N GLY A 398 -4.72 16.97 2.00
CA GLY A 398 -5.28 16.49 0.73
C GLY A 398 -6.67 17.05 0.48
N ARG A 399 -7.54 17.02 1.49
CA ARG A 399 -8.89 17.62 1.41
C ARG A 399 -8.83 19.11 1.10
N THR A 400 -7.95 19.86 1.80
CA THR A 400 -7.77 21.31 1.55
C THR A 400 -7.36 21.59 0.10
N VAL A 401 -6.43 20.80 -0.45
CA VAL A 401 -6.00 20.98 -1.85
C VAL A 401 -7.17 20.79 -2.80
N ILE A 402 -7.98 19.75 -2.61
CA ILE A 402 -9.16 19.50 -3.45
C ILE A 402 -10.22 20.59 -3.27
N ASP A 403 -10.58 20.96 -2.04
CA ASP A 403 -11.61 21.98 -1.76
C ASP A 403 -11.23 23.36 -2.31
N MET A 404 -9.93 23.65 -2.39
CA MET A 404 -9.47 24.91 -2.97
C MET A 404 -9.32 24.88 -4.49
N LEU A 405 -9.10 23.74 -5.12
CA LEU A 405 -8.94 23.62 -6.57
C LEU A 405 -10.27 23.42 -7.31
N ILE A 406 -11.15 22.58 -6.78
CA ILE A 406 -12.39 22.17 -7.47
C ILE A 406 -13.30 23.36 -7.85
N PRO A 407 -13.48 24.41 -7.04
CA PRO A 407 -14.33 25.56 -7.44
C PRO A 407 -13.88 26.26 -8.73
N TYR A 408 -12.61 26.07 -9.12
CA TYR A 408 -12.03 26.72 -10.32
C TYR A 408 -11.73 25.74 -11.44
N PHE A 409 -11.49 24.47 -11.13
CA PHE A 409 -11.06 23.43 -12.07
C PHE A 409 -11.95 22.17 -11.99
N ASP A 410 -13.25 22.33 -11.70
CA ASP A 410 -14.17 21.20 -11.50
C ASP A 410 -14.17 20.27 -12.70
N ASP A 411 -14.50 20.82 -13.88
CA ASP A 411 -14.51 20.08 -15.15
C ASP A 411 -13.15 19.43 -15.44
N PHE A 412 -12.05 20.17 -15.15
CA PHE A 412 -10.70 19.75 -15.48
C PHE A 412 -10.22 18.55 -14.67
N PHE A 413 -10.61 18.47 -13.39
CA PHE A 413 -10.27 17.37 -12.49
C PHE A 413 -11.41 16.34 -12.36
N GLU A 414 -12.40 16.39 -13.23
CA GLU A 414 -13.41 15.36 -13.35
C GLU A 414 -12.85 14.10 -14.05
N THR A 415 -13.33 12.92 -13.61
CA THR A 415 -12.92 11.63 -14.18
C THR A 415 -13.20 11.57 -15.68
N SER A 416 -14.39 11.99 -16.09
CA SER A 416 -14.85 12.01 -17.49
C SER A 416 -13.99 12.93 -18.39
N TYR A 417 -13.56 14.09 -17.89
CA TYR A 417 -12.69 15.00 -18.66
C TYR A 417 -11.30 14.39 -18.86
N THR A 418 -10.75 13.79 -17.82
CA THR A 418 -9.43 13.16 -17.93
C THR A 418 -9.45 11.99 -18.90
N ALA A 419 -10.51 11.18 -18.90
CA ALA A 419 -10.71 10.10 -19.87
C ALA A 419 -10.78 10.64 -21.31
N ARG A 420 -11.64 11.65 -21.56
CA ARG A 420 -11.73 12.31 -22.88
C ARG A 420 -10.41 12.91 -23.36
N MET A 421 -9.60 13.44 -22.44
CA MET A 421 -8.28 13.97 -22.79
C MET A 421 -7.30 12.85 -23.19
N GLU A 422 -7.35 11.70 -22.53
CA GLU A 422 -6.57 10.53 -22.94
C GLU A 422 -7.00 10.02 -24.32
N GLU A 423 -8.32 9.95 -24.59
CA GLU A 423 -8.87 9.60 -25.92
C GLU A 423 -8.42 10.60 -27.00
N ARG A 424 -8.40 11.90 -26.68
CA ARG A 424 -7.90 12.92 -27.62
C ARG A 424 -6.41 12.75 -27.91
N LEU A 425 -5.62 12.30 -26.95
CA LEU A 425 -4.20 11.99 -27.17
C LEU A 425 -4.02 10.71 -27.99
N ASP A 426 -4.90 9.73 -27.81
CA ASP A 426 -4.95 8.54 -28.65
C ASP A 426 -5.36 8.90 -30.10
N ASP A 427 -6.30 9.83 -30.31
CA ASP A 427 -6.63 10.39 -31.64
C ASP A 427 -5.44 11.08 -32.33
N VAL A 428 -4.53 11.71 -31.54
CA VAL A 428 -3.27 12.25 -32.10
C VAL A 428 -2.34 11.11 -32.53
N GLU A 429 -2.23 10.06 -31.72
CA GLU A 429 -1.42 8.88 -32.01
C GLU A 429 -1.89 8.14 -33.27
N GLU A 430 -3.21 8.09 -33.48
CA GLU A 430 -3.83 7.52 -34.68
C GLU A 430 -3.82 8.47 -35.90
N GLY A 431 -3.30 9.68 -35.76
CA GLY A 431 -3.23 10.68 -36.84
C GLY A 431 -4.55 11.36 -37.20
N LYS A 432 -5.63 11.15 -36.42
CA LYS A 432 -6.95 11.72 -36.66
C LYS A 432 -6.99 13.24 -36.43
N ILE A 433 -6.19 13.72 -35.48
CA ILE A 433 -6.05 15.15 -35.17
C ILE A 433 -4.59 15.54 -34.99
N SER A 434 -4.25 16.79 -35.32
CA SER A 434 -2.90 17.29 -35.06
C SER A 434 -2.70 17.61 -33.56
N TRP A 435 -1.52 17.31 -33.03
CA TRP A 435 -1.17 17.63 -31.65
C TRP A 435 -1.28 19.12 -31.30
N LYS A 436 -1.00 20.01 -32.27
CA LYS A 436 -1.15 21.47 -32.11
C LYS A 436 -2.60 21.87 -31.87
N LYS A 437 -3.55 21.23 -32.58
CA LYS A 437 -4.99 21.47 -32.40
C LYS A 437 -5.43 20.99 -31.02
N ALA A 438 -5.04 19.78 -30.61
CA ALA A 438 -5.35 19.24 -29.29
C ALA A 438 -4.83 20.14 -28.16
N LEU A 439 -3.56 20.63 -28.28
CA LEU A 439 -2.98 21.58 -27.31
C LEU A 439 -3.72 22.93 -27.29
N SER A 440 -4.06 23.48 -28.45
CA SER A 440 -4.77 24.79 -28.52
C SER A 440 -6.16 24.73 -27.88
N GLU A 441 -6.89 23.63 -28.08
CA GLU A 441 -8.20 23.41 -27.45
C GLU A 441 -8.04 23.30 -25.92
N PHE A 442 -7.05 22.56 -25.45
CA PHE A 442 -6.71 22.44 -24.05
C PHE A 442 -6.33 23.80 -23.41
N ASP A 443 -5.41 24.52 -24.04
CA ASP A 443 -4.84 25.77 -23.50
C ASP A 443 -5.90 26.84 -23.29
N LYS A 444 -6.87 26.99 -24.20
CA LYS A 444 -7.96 27.97 -24.09
C LYS A 444 -8.77 27.80 -22.81
N THR A 445 -9.19 26.58 -22.51
CA THR A 445 -10.00 26.29 -21.32
C THR A 445 -9.16 26.39 -20.06
N PHE A 446 -7.97 25.79 -20.06
CA PHE A 446 -7.07 25.75 -18.93
C PHE A 446 -6.60 27.16 -18.52
N THR A 447 -6.20 28.00 -19.47
CA THR A 447 -5.75 29.39 -19.19
C THR A 447 -6.87 30.22 -18.57
N ARG A 448 -8.09 30.14 -19.12
CA ARG A 448 -9.26 30.83 -18.55
C ARG A 448 -9.48 30.44 -17.08
N ASP A 449 -9.47 29.14 -16.78
CA ASP A 449 -9.76 28.65 -15.43
C ASP A 449 -8.63 28.97 -14.46
N ARG A 450 -7.37 28.90 -14.92
CA ARG A 450 -6.19 29.32 -14.16
C ARG A 450 -6.25 30.81 -13.81
N ASP A 451 -6.58 31.67 -14.77
CA ASP A 451 -6.60 33.14 -14.56
C ASP A 451 -7.73 33.52 -13.60
N ARG A 452 -8.90 32.87 -13.71
CA ARG A 452 -9.99 33.00 -12.73
C ARG A 452 -9.52 32.58 -11.33
N ALA A 453 -8.84 31.43 -11.21
CA ALA A 453 -8.31 30.97 -9.94
C ALA A 453 -7.25 31.92 -9.36
N LEU A 454 -6.38 32.51 -10.18
CA LEU A 454 -5.41 33.51 -9.75
C LEU A 454 -6.07 34.78 -9.22
N ALA A 455 -7.18 35.21 -9.83
CA ALA A 455 -7.94 36.41 -9.39
C ALA A 455 -8.69 36.12 -8.08
N ASP A 456 -9.52 35.08 -8.05
CA ASP A 456 -10.59 34.91 -7.07
C ASP A 456 -10.23 34.03 -5.88
N MET A 457 -9.24 33.10 -6.04
CA MET A 457 -8.88 32.15 -5.00
C MET A 457 -8.36 32.83 -3.74
N VAL A 458 -8.95 32.50 -2.61
CA VAL A 458 -8.54 33.02 -1.29
C VAL A 458 -7.10 32.66 -0.98
N SER A 459 -6.31 33.64 -0.47
CA SER A 459 -4.92 33.44 -0.14
C SER A 459 -4.73 32.85 1.27
N GLY A 460 -4.35 31.58 1.35
CA GLY A 460 -3.97 30.92 2.61
C GLY A 460 -2.64 31.38 3.21
N LYS A 461 -1.76 32.09 2.46
CA LYS A 461 -0.46 32.57 2.95
C LYS A 461 -0.60 33.56 4.13
N ALA A 462 -1.53 34.48 4.03
CA ALA A 462 -1.83 35.43 5.10
C ALA A 462 -2.66 34.80 6.24
N GLY A 463 -3.11 33.56 6.04
CA GLY A 463 -4.07 32.85 6.87
C GLY A 463 -5.51 33.18 6.50
N ILE A 464 -6.30 32.18 6.26
CA ILE A 464 -7.73 32.28 5.96
C ILE A 464 -8.47 32.52 7.27
N PRO A 465 -9.35 33.56 7.40
CA PRO A 465 -10.18 33.71 8.59
C PRO A 465 -10.95 32.42 8.90
N LEU A 466 -11.06 32.03 10.17
CA LEU A 466 -11.64 30.73 10.55
C LEU A 466 -13.07 30.56 10.06
N ALA A 467 -13.90 31.63 10.12
CA ALA A 467 -15.25 31.62 9.57
C ALA A 467 -15.30 31.34 8.07
N GLU A 468 -14.34 31.90 7.31
CA GLU A 468 -14.22 31.69 5.87
C GLU A 468 -13.68 30.30 5.55
N ALA A 469 -12.70 29.82 6.32
CA ALA A 469 -12.17 28.45 6.18
C ALA A 469 -13.26 27.41 6.39
N ARG A 470 -14.16 27.58 7.35
CA ARG A 470 -15.31 26.69 7.59
C ARG A 470 -16.34 26.67 6.45
N LYS A 471 -16.45 27.75 5.69
CA LYS A 471 -17.31 27.79 4.49
C LYS A 471 -16.64 27.17 3.27
N LEU A 472 -15.33 27.37 3.16
CA LEU A 472 -14.55 26.95 2.00
C LEU A 472 -14.23 25.44 2.03
N LEU A 473 -13.86 24.93 3.21
CA LEU A 473 -13.42 23.54 3.40
C LEU A 473 -14.61 22.65 3.73
N LYS A 474 -14.75 21.57 2.99
CA LYS A 474 -15.85 20.61 3.12
C LYS A 474 -15.57 19.51 4.16
N PHE A 475 -14.85 19.89 5.23
CA PHE A 475 -14.63 19.02 6.40
C PHE A 475 -14.62 19.87 7.67
N PRO A 476 -14.87 19.29 8.86
CA PRO A 476 -14.91 20.03 10.12
C PRO A 476 -13.57 20.72 10.42
N VAL A 477 -13.59 22.05 10.58
CA VAL A 477 -12.42 22.85 10.92
C VAL A 477 -12.60 23.36 12.35
N ALA A 478 -12.08 22.62 13.34
CA ALA A 478 -12.15 22.93 14.76
C ALA A 478 -13.55 23.46 15.18
N PRO A 479 -14.60 22.65 15.11
CA PRO A 479 -15.99 23.07 15.36
C PRO A 479 -16.19 23.62 16.79
N GLU A 480 -15.39 23.15 17.75
CA GLU A 480 -15.41 23.55 19.16
C GLU A 480 -14.81 24.94 19.44
N LEU A 481 -13.97 25.46 18.53
CA LEU A 481 -13.36 26.78 18.72
C LEU A 481 -14.29 27.91 18.26
N SER A 482 -14.40 28.94 19.06
CA SER A 482 -15.01 30.21 18.63
C SER A 482 -14.15 30.90 17.56
N GLU A 483 -14.71 31.85 16.82
CA GLU A 483 -13.94 32.64 15.84
C GLU A 483 -12.93 33.59 16.50
N LYS A 484 -13.04 33.80 17.81
CA LYS A 484 -12.18 34.66 18.61
C LYS A 484 -11.16 33.86 19.41
N CYS A 485 -9.96 34.37 19.46
CA CYS A 485 -8.88 33.77 20.21
C CYS A 485 -9.20 33.75 21.73
N PRO A 486 -9.13 32.57 22.37
CA PRO A 486 -9.41 32.46 23.81
C PRO A 486 -8.39 33.22 24.69
N LYS A 487 -7.19 33.53 24.15
CA LYS A 487 -6.15 34.24 24.89
C LYS A 487 -6.24 35.76 24.81
N CYS A 488 -6.72 36.33 23.68
CA CYS A 488 -6.68 37.79 23.46
C CYS A 488 -7.89 38.37 22.74
N GLY A 489 -8.93 37.59 22.43
CA GLY A 489 -10.15 38.04 21.80
C GLY A 489 -10.06 38.39 20.29
N LYS A 490 -8.86 38.40 19.68
CA LYS A 490 -8.68 38.72 18.27
C LYS A 490 -9.15 37.53 17.41
N LYS A 491 -9.46 37.79 16.12
CA LYS A 491 -9.91 36.78 15.18
C LYS A 491 -8.89 35.65 15.00
N LEU A 492 -9.36 34.42 14.88
CA LEU A 492 -8.56 33.25 14.53
C LEU A 492 -8.46 33.07 13.01
N LYS A 493 -7.35 32.51 12.58
CA LYS A 493 -7.05 32.20 11.16
C LYS A 493 -6.51 30.80 11.01
N LEU A 494 -6.95 30.13 9.94
CA LEU A 494 -6.36 28.89 9.47
C LEU A 494 -5.07 29.18 8.69
N ARG A 495 -4.01 28.49 9.02
CA ARG A 495 -2.73 28.53 8.30
C ARG A 495 -2.21 27.12 8.07
N MET A 496 -1.33 27.01 7.08
CA MET A 496 -0.56 25.81 6.87
C MET A 496 0.87 26.01 7.36
N GLY A 497 1.37 25.06 8.11
CA GLY A 497 2.73 25.01 8.63
C GLY A 497 3.46 23.76 8.13
N LYS A 498 4.67 23.59 8.62
CA LYS A 498 5.51 22.42 8.30
C LYS A 498 4.89 21.08 8.76
N ASN A 499 4.03 21.13 9.77
CA ASN A 499 3.40 19.98 10.42
C ASN A 499 1.90 19.85 10.07
N GLY A 500 1.44 20.46 8.97
CA GLY A 500 0.04 20.42 8.54
C GLY A 500 -0.72 21.72 8.80
N LEU A 501 -2.04 21.62 8.76
CA LEU A 501 -2.96 22.72 9.02
C LEU A 501 -3.02 23.03 10.51
N PHE A 502 -3.06 24.33 10.85
CA PHE A 502 -3.22 24.79 12.23
C PHE A 502 -3.97 26.12 12.29
N ILE A 503 -4.67 26.33 13.38
CA ILE A 503 -5.32 27.60 13.69
C ILE A 503 -4.35 28.46 14.46
N THR A 504 -4.29 29.77 14.17
CA THR A 504 -3.45 30.74 14.85
C THR A 504 -4.20 32.04 15.07
N CYS A 505 -3.80 32.78 16.09
CA CYS A 505 -4.33 34.12 16.37
C CYS A 505 -3.83 35.12 15.32
N SER A 506 -4.71 36.03 14.85
CA SER A 506 -4.33 37.15 13.99
C SER A 506 -3.42 38.17 14.72
N GLY A 507 -3.32 38.12 16.03
CA GLY A 507 -2.45 38.96 16.84
C GLY A 507 -1.00 38.46 16.97
N TYR A 508 -0.61 37.41 16.24
CA TYR A 508 0.79 36.98 16.21
C TYR A 508 1.70 38.11 15.66
N PRO A 509 2.90 38.36 16.23
CA PRO A 509 3.59 37.61 17.28
C PRO A 509 3.21 37.91 18.73
N ASN A 510 2.40 38.96 18.98
CA ASN A 510 2.05 39.37 20.34
C ASN A 510 1.15 38.35 21.07
N CYS A 511 0.38 37.58 20.32
CA CYS A 511 -0.38 36.44 20.84
C CYS A 511 0.09 35.17 20.14
N THR A 512 0.55 34.19 20.92
CA THR A 512 1.13 32.93 20.43
C THR A 512 0.12 31.76 20.44
N PHE A 513 -1.19 32.04 20.47
CA PHE A 513 -2.20 30.99 20.43
C PHE A 513 -2.11 30.25 19.10
N THR A 514 -1.97 28.93 19.18
CA THR A 514 -2.04 28.01 18.05
C THR A 514 -2.76 26.71 18.46
N GLU A 515 -3.56 26.15 17.56
CA GLU A 515 -4.25 24.88 17.70
C GLU A 515 -4.03 24.08 16.44
N ASN A 516 -3.58 22.83 16.56
CA ASN A 516 -3.44 21.94 15.41
C ASN A 516 -4.82 21.43 15.01
N ILE A 517 -5.05 21.26 13.71
CA ILE A 517 -6.23 20.55 13.22
C ILE A 517 -5.81 19.08 13.10
N PRO A 518 -6.39 18.19 13.91
CA PRO A 518 -6.14 16.76 13.77
C PRO A 518 -6.68 16.29 12.42
N ASP A 519 -6.05 15.30 11.84
CA ASP A 519 -6.65 14.59 10.72
C ASP A 519 -7.93 13.91 11.19
N PRO A 520 -9.03 13.98 10.41
CA PRO A 520 -10.35 13.46 10.84
C PRO A 520 -10.35 11.98 11.27
N ASP A 521 -9.38 11.21 10.79
CA ASP A 521 -9.20 9.80 11.12
C ASP A 521 -7.93 9.51 11.95
N GLU A 522 -7.28 10.51 12.54
CA GLU A 522 -6.41 10.20 13.66
C GLU A 522 -7.31 9.53 14.71
N ASP A 523 -7.00 8.27 15.02
CA ASP A 523 -7.68 7.59 16.11
C ASP A 523 -7.65 8.56 17.29
N VAL A 524 -8.81 9.11 17.63
CA VAL A 524 -9.00 9.76 18.92
C VAL A 524 -8.90 8.62 19.90
N VAL A 525 -7.65 8.31 20.24
CA VAL A 525 -7.36 7.38 21.31
C VAL A 525 -8.04 8.00 22.50
N ASP A 526 -8.98 7.29 23.09
CA ASP A 526 -9.65 7.75 24.31
C ASP A 526 -8.55 7.95 25.37
N ALA A 527 -8.06 9.18 25.41
CA ALA A 527 -6.88 9.55 26.15
C ALA A 527 -7.22 9.95 27.59
N THR A 528 -8.50 9.80 27.99
CA THR A 528 -8.97 10.28 29.27
C THR A 528 -8.21 9.68 30.47
N GLU A 529 -7.76 8.44 30.39
CA GLU A 529 -6.92 7.83 31.42
C GLU A 529 -5.45 8.28 31.35
N LEU A 530 -4.92 8.56 30.15
CA LEU A 530 -3.54 8.99 29.94
C LEU A 530 -3.36 10.50 30.10
N GLU A 531 -4.36 11.30 29.82
CA GLU A 531 -4.33 12.77 30.03
C GLU A 531 -4.40 13.17 31.52
N SER A 532 -4.75 12.22 32.40
CA SER A 532 -4.59 12.38 33.86
C SER A 532 -3.13 12.23 34.32
N THR A 533 -2.20 11.80 33.45
CA THR A 533 -0.79 11.61 33.77
C THR A 533 -0.12 12.98 33.96
N MET A 534 0.47 13.18 35.14
CA MET A 534 1.24 14.39 35.43
C MET A 534 2.68 14.23 35.01
N CYS A 535 3.30 15.29 34.55
CA CYS A 535 4.70 15.33 34.17
C CYS A 535 5.61 15.17 35.40
N GLU A 536 6.43 14.13 35.43
CA GLU A 536 7.36 13.84 36.51
C GLU A 536 8.42 14.95 36.74
N GLU A 537 8.73 15.74 35.68
CA GLU A 537 9.73 16.82 35.80
C GLU A 537 9.16 18.16 36.35
N CYS A 538 7.91 18.48 36.04
CA CYS A 538 7.37 19.82 36.37
C CYS A 538 5.95 19.83 36.94
N GLY A 539 5.34 18.68 37.16
CA GLY A 539 3.99 18.54 37.70
C GLY A 539 2.86 19.05 36.82
N SER A 540 3.13 19.45 35.56
CA SER A 540 2.08 19.92 34.64
C SER A 540 1.40 18.69 33.98
N PRO A 541 0.12 18.79 33.57
CA PRO A 541 -0.54 17.71 32.85
C PRO A 541 0.22 17.32 31.58
N MET A 542 0.18 16.04 31.22
CA MET A 542 0.71 15.56 29.94
C MET A 542 -0.43 15.39 28.94
N LYS A 543 -0.15 15.64 27.67
CA LYS A 543 -1.12 15.50 26.57
C LYS A 543 -0.60 14.52 25.54
N LEU A 544 -1.48 13.63 25.08
CA LEU A 544 -1.16 12.72 24.00
C LEU A 544 -0.90 13.51 22.70
N ARG A 545 0.19 13.16 22.02
CA ARG A 545 0.61 13.78 20.77
C ARG A 545 1.14 12.71 19.82
N THR A 546 1.04 12.98 18.54
CA THR A 546 1.60 12.10 17.50
C THR A 546 2.90 12.69 16.95
N SER A 547 3.93 11.88 16.85
CA SER A 547 5.21 12.27 16.26
C SER A 547 5.07 12.35 14.73
N ARG A 548 6.03 13.00 14.06
CA ARG A 548 6.12 13.06 12.59
C ARG A 548 6.16 11.69 11.91
N ALA A 549 6.52 10.64 12.64
CA ALA A 549 6.63 9.28 12.16
C ALA A 549 5.37 8.44 12.46
N GLY A 550 4.28 9.06 12.96
CA GLY A 550 3.05 8.37 13.33
C GLY A 550 3.07 7.69 14.71
N SER A 551 4.14 7.85 15.50
CA SER A 551 4.22 7.25 16.84
C SER A 551 3.54 8.15 17.88
N ALA A 552 2.65 7.61 18.70
CA ALA A 552 2.03 8.31 19.81
C ALA A 552 3.03 8.54 20.97
N PHE A 553 2.93 9.69 21.64
CA PHE A 553 3.70 10.02 22.83
C PHE A 553 2.95 11.03 23.69
N LEU A 554 3.16 10.98 24.99
CA LEU A 554 2.70 12.02 25.91
C LEU A 554 3.72 13.16 25.95
N GLY A 555 3.28 14.37 25.70
CA GLY A 555 4.10 15.59 25.79
C GLY A 555 3.64 16.50 26.90
N CYS A 556 4.56 17.06 27.68
CA CYS A 556 4.23 17.99 28.75
C CYS A 556 3.54 19.26 28.20
N THR A 557 2.45 19.69 28.83
CA THR A 557 1.69 20.89 28.42
C THR A 557 2.47 22.19 28.70
N ALA A 558 3.46 22.17 29.60
CA ALA A 558 4.35 23.29 29.88
C ALA A 558 5.43 23.52 28.81
N TYR A 559 5.42 22.78 27.69
CA TYR A 559 6.35 23.04 26.58
C TYR A 559 6.20 24.49 26.06
N PRO A 560 7.31 25.22 25.79
CA PRO A 560 8.70 24.78 25.72
C PRO A 560 9.52 24.86 27.02
N ARG A 561 8.91 25.28 28.15
CA ARG A 561 9.59 25.37 29.46
C ARG A 561 9.98 24.00 30.00
N CYS A 562 9.09 23.02 29.91
CA CYS A 562 9.34 21.62 30.15
C CYS A 562 9.28 20.85 28.82
N ARG A 563 10.29 20.01 28.60
CA ARG A 563 10.40 19.24 27.34
C ARG A 563 10.21 17.74 27.56
N ASN A 564 9.68 17.36 28.71
CA ASN A 564 9.46 15.96 29.02
C ASN A 564 8.46 15.31 28.07
N ILE A 565 8.80 14.12 27.58
CA ILE A 565 7.98 13.26 26.72
C ILE A 565 8.03 11.83 27.22
N VAL A 566 6.90 11.13 27.20
CA VAL A 566 6.79 9.71 27.51
C VAL A 566 6.27 8.99 26.26
N ASN A 567 6.98 7.92 25.85
CA ASN A 567 6.53 7.12 24.71
C ASN A 567 5.28 6.31 25.08
N VAL A 568 4.37 6.17 24.10
CA VAL A 568 3.11 5.42 24.24
C VAL A 568 3.13 4.27 23.24
N VAL A 569 2.74 3.09 23.68
CA VAL A 569 2.52 1.91 22.83
C VAL A 569 1.08 1.48 22.91
N MET A 570 0.57 0.91 21.82
CA MET A 570 -0.78 0.35 21.80
C MET A 570 -0.71 -1.11 22.28
N ALA A 571 -1.30 -1.40 23.41
CA ALA A 571 -1.43 -2.76 23.97
C ALA A 571 -2.93 -3.09 24.07
N GLY A 572 -3.37 -4.15 23.37
CA GLY A 572 -4.78 -4.56 23.37
C GLY A 572 -5.77 -3.51 22.88
N GLY A 573 -5.34 -2.58 22.00
CA GLY A 573 -6.18 -1.49 21.50
C GLY A 573 -6.23 -0.25 22.40
N LYS A 574 -5.59 -0.29 23.60
CA LYS A 574 -5.47 0.85 24.51
C LYS A 574 -4.04 1.41 24.49
N PRO A 575 -3.85 2.73 24.59
CA PRO A 575 -2.54 3.33 24.70
C PRO A 575 -1.99 3.15 26.11
N GLU A 576 -0.77 2.61 26.23
CA GLU A 576 -0.07 2.49 27.49
C GLU A 576 1.24 3.27 27.47
N ALA A 577 1.54 3.99 28.55
CA ALA A 577 2.82 4.63 28.72
C ALA A 577 3.90 3.56 28.88
N ARG A 578 4.91 3.58 28.01
CA ARG A 578 6.02 2.64 28.08
C ARG A 578 7.19 3.30 28.80
N PRO A 579 7.47 2.94 30.07
CA PRO A 579 8.61 3.47 30.77
C PRO A 579 9.92 3.04 30.13
N ASP A 580 10.95 3.85 30.29
CA ASP A 580 12.30 3.51 29.87
C ASP A 580 12.80 2.25 30.60
N GLU A 581 13.27 1.24 29.88
CA GLU A 581 13.78 0.01 30.49
C GLU A 581 15.24 0.19 30.96
N PRO A 582 15.57 0.03 32.26
CA PRO A 582 16.93 0.17 32.73
C PRO A 582 17.83 -0.95 32.17
N THR A 583 19.05 -0.59 31.76
CA THR A 583 20.02 -1.57 31.23
C THR A 583 20.89 -2.19 32.29
N GLY A 584 20.80 -1.75 33.55
CA GLY A 584 21.70 -2.14 34.66
C GLY A 584 23.09 -1.47 34.61
N GLN A 585 23.34 -0.59 33.61
CA GLN A 585 24.60 0.14 33.47
C GLN A 585 24.46 1.60 33.84
N LEU A 586 25.51 2.22 34.36
CA LEU A 586 25.57 3.63 34.69
C LEU A 586 26.25 4.44 33.57
N CYS A 587 25.80 5.67 33.37
CA CYS A 587 26.40 6.60 32.45
C CYS A 587 27.82 7.04 32.95
N PRO A 588 28.89 6.89 32.17
CA PRO A 588 30.23 7.25 32.58
C PRO A 588 30.44 8.76 32.72
N GLU A 589 29.57 9.59 32.10
CA GLU A 589 29.69 11.04 32.19
C GLU A 589 28.90 11.65 33.34
N SER A 590 27.77 11.06 33.74
CA SER A 590 26.85 11.66 34.72
C SER A 590 26.45 10.74 35.87
N GLY A 591 26.85 9.46 35.87
CA GLY A 591 26.46 8.49 36.88
C GLY A 591 25.00 8.04 36.87
N HIS A 592 24.15 8.61 35.99
CA HIS A 592 22.74 8.22 35.89
C HIS A 592 22.59 6.85 35.18
N PRO A 593 21.53 6.08 35.45
CA PRO A 593 21.27 4.83 34.74
C PRO A 593 21.19 5.02 33.23
N LEU A 594 21.75 4.06 32.49
CA LEU A 594 21.49 3.96 31.04
C LEU A 594 20.19 3.18 30.84
N VAL A 595 19.33 3.70 29.97
CA VAL A 595 17.99 3.17 29.69
C VAL A 595 17.80 2.86 28.21
N ARG A 596 17.01 1.84 27.91
CA ARG A 596 16.56 1.54 26.55
C ARG A 596 15.36 2.41 26.20
N ARG A 597 15.51 3.18 25.13
CA ARG A 597 14.47 4.05 24.60
C ARG A 597 14.06 3.61 23.21
N HIS A 598 12.79 3.76 22.90
CA HIS A 598 12.28 3.52 21.56
C HIS A 598 12.33 4.82 20.74
N GLY A 599 13.05 4.81 19.62
CA GLY A 599 13.16 5.95 18.69
C GLY A 599 12.72 5.58 17.26
N ARG A 600 12.68 6.59 16.38
CA ARG A 600 12.27 6.45 14.98
C ARG A 600 12.98 5.31 14.22
N PHE A 601 14.21 4.98 14.61
CA PHE A 601 15.03 3.96 13.94
C PHE A 601 15.17 2.67 14.77
N GLY A 602 14.28 2.44 15.74
CA GLY A 602 14.31 1.30 16.63
C GLY A 602 14.77 1.65 18.06
N VAL A 603 15.07 0.61 18.83
CA VAL A 603 15.52 0.73 20.22
C VAL A 603 16.96 1.27 20.26
N TYR A 604 17.22 2.25 21.14
CA TYR A 604 18.55 2.78 21.41
C TYR A 604 18.78 2.98 22.90
N ILE A 605 20.03 2.98 23.32
CA ILE A 605 20.39 3.24 24.72
C ILE A 605 20.76 4.71 24.88
N ALA A 606 20.26 5.32 25.93
CA ALA A 606 20.56 6.71 26.31
C ALA A 606 20.73 6.85 27.84
N CYS A 607 21.35 7.93 28.26
CA CYS A 607 21.38 8.29 29.66
C CYS A 607 20.01 8.77 30.14
N SER A 608 19.54 8.31 31.29
CA SER A 608 18.27 8.77 31.87
C SER A 608 18.30 10.26 32.24
N GLY A 609 19.46 10.83 32.49
CA GLY A 609 19.65 12.26 32.72
C GLY A 609 19.60 13.16 31.48
N TYR A 610 19.14 12.66 30.32
CA TYR A 610 18.86 13.51 29.16
C TYR A 610 17.66 14.44 29.44
N PRO A 611 17.70 15.76 29.09
CA PRO A 611 18.64 16.42 28.18
C PRO A 611 19.91 17.02 28.85
N ALA A 612 20.03 17.00 30.16
CA ALA A 612 21.20 17.51 30.86
C ALA A 612 22.48 16.73 30.49
N CYS A 613 22.39 15.40 30.47
CA CYS A 613 23.43 14.51 29.96
C CYS A 613 23.09 14.04 28.55
N LYS A 614 23.96 14.35 27.60
CA LYS A 614 23.80 13.97 26.17
C LYS A 614 24.57 12.71 25.80
N TYR A 615 25.08 11.97 26.79
CA TYR A 615 25.82 10.75 26.54
C TYR A 615 24.99 9.75 25.74
N LYS A 616 25.59 9.25 24.70
CA LYS A 616 25.06 8.13 23.90
C LYS A 616 26.12 7.05 23.88
N PRO A 617 25.84 5.85 24.42
CA PRO A 617 26.79 4.76 24.32
C PRO A 617 27.09 4.48 22.84
N PRO A 618 28.34 4.14 22.53
CA PRO A 618 28.70 3.73 21.18
C PRO A 618 27.83 2.54 20.77
N LYS A 619 27.45 2.50 19.50
CA LYS A 619 26.67 1.38 18.97
C LYS A 619 27.47 0.10 19.14
N PRO A 620 26.81 -1.03 19.49
CA PRO A 620 27.48 -2.31 19.51
C PRO A 620 28.08 -2.58 18.13
N VAL A 621 29.32 -3.04 18.12
CA VAL A 621 30.04 -3.43 16.90
C VAL A 621 30.24 -4.95 16.92
N LYS A 622 30.23 -5.54 15.74
CA LYS A 622 30.48 -6.98 15.60
C LYS A 622 31.97 -7.21 15.56
N ASP A 623 32.48 -7.85 16.63
CA ASP A 623 33.88 -8.25 16.75
C ASP A 623 34.14 -9.50 15.91
N THR A 624 35.15 -9.44 15.05
CA THR A 624 35.60 -10.58 14.23
C THR A 624 36.43 -11.61 14.98
N GLY A 625 36.86 -11.28 16.20
CA GLY A 625 37.81 -12.08 16.97
C GLY A 625 39.26 -11.94 16.52
N VAL A 626 39.55 -11.11 15.53
CA VAL A 626 40.90 -10.89 14.99
C VAL A 626 41.46 -9.56 15.50
N ARG A 627 42.75 -9.57 15.89
CA ARG A 627 43.49 -8.40 16.32
C ARG A 627 44.18 -7.71 15.14
N CYS A 628 44.16 -6.39 15.16
CA CYS A 628 44.81 -5.60 14.15
C CYS A 628 46.34 -5.81 14.13
N PRO A 629 46.94 -6.16 13.00
CA PRO A 629 48.38 -6.37 12.93
C PRO A 629 49.20 -5.07 13.06
N LYS A 630 48.58 -3.87 12.94
CA LYS A 630 49.25 -2.60 13.08
C LYS A 630 49.38 -2.11 14.54
N ASP A 631 48.28 -2.26 15.32
CA ASP A 631 48.19 -1.64 16.64
C ASP A 631 47.57 -2.56 17.73
N GLY A 632 47.24 -3.81 17.40
CA GLY A 632 46.60 -4.76 18.29
C GLY A 632 45.12 -4.51 18.61
N GLY A 633 44.53 -3.46 18.09
CA GLY A 633 43.10 -3.15 18.27
C GLY A 633 42.19 -4.24 17.68
N VAL A 634 40.95 -4.27 18.10
CA VAL A 634 39.97 -5.24 17.59
C VAL A 634 39.57 -4.87 16.15
N ILE A 635 39.48 -5.85 15.25
CA ILE A 635 38.90 -5.66 13.93
C ILE A 635 37.40 -5.90 14.00
N VAL A 636 36.61 -4.87 13.58
CA VAL A 636 35.16 -4.86 13.67
C VAL A 636 34.51 -4.66 12.30
N GLU A 637 33.28 -5.19 12.14
CA GLU A 637 32.48 -4.94 10.95
C GLU A 637 32.02 -3.47 10.91
N ARG A 638 32.24 -2.83 9.77
CA ARG A 638 31.83 -1.44 9.51
C ARG A 638 30.96 -1.37 8.26
N ARG A 639 30.01 -0.44 8.22
CA ARG A 639 29.10 -0.25 7.09
C ARG A 639 29.76 0.65 6.04
N GLY A 640 30.11 0.08 4.88
CA GLY A 640 30.56 0.83 3.71
C GLY A 640 29.40 1.33 2.85
N ARG A 641 29.68 2.12 1.80
CA ARG A 641 28.66 2.67 0.88
C ARG A 641 27.92 1.58 0.09
N PHE A 642 28.62 0.50 -0.27
CA PHE A 642 28.07 -0.58 -1.10
C PHE A 642 28.10 -1.95 -0.43
N ARG A 643 29.11 -2.21 0.42
CA ARG A 643 29.28 -3.49 1.12
C ARG A 643 29.87 -3.26 2.51
N PRO A 644 29.65 -4.16 3.48
CA PRO A 644 30.38 -4.13 4.74
C PRO A 644 31.88 -4.30 4.47
N PHE A 645 32.70 -3.66 5.30
CA PHE A 645 34.14 -3.82 5.35
C PHE A 645 34.59 -4.00 6.80
N TYR A 646 35.79 -4.46 7.02
CA TYR A 646 36.30 -4.77 8.35
C TYR A 646 37.47 -3.84 8.64
N GLY A 647 37.44 -3.14 9.76
CA GLY A 647 38.45 -2.14 10.07
C GLY A 647 38.81 -2.12 11.55
N CYS A 648 39.99 -1.60 11.85
CA CYS A 648 40.43 -1.43 13.22
C CYS A 648 39.50 -0.51 14.02
N VAL A 649 39.26 -0.87 15.28
CA VAL A 649 38.43 -0.06 16.19
C VAL A 649 39.04 1.31 16.45
N ASN A 650 40.36 1.43 16.44
CA ASN A 650 41.10 2.65 16.71
C ASN A 650 41.13 3.66 15.54
N TYR A 651 40.32 3.46 14.50
CA TYR A 651 40.18 4.44 13.44
C TYR A 651 39.64 5.79 14.00
N PRO A 652 40.19 6.97 13.62
CA PRO A 652 41.17 7.21 12.53
C PRO A 652 42.65 7.10 12.92
N ALA A 653 43.00 6.81 14.17
CA ALA A 653 44.40 6.64 14.59
C ALA A 653 45.06 5.43 13.91
N CYS A 654 44.32 4.39 13.65
CA CYS A 654 44.72 3.25 12.83
C CYS A 654 43.85 3.11 11.61
N ASP A 655 44.42 3.13 10.43
CA ASP A 655 43.76 3.07 9.13
C ASP A 655 43.64 1.64 8.55
N PHE A 656 43.95 0.61 9.33
CA PHE A 656 43.93 -0.77 8.88
C PHE A 656 42.52 -1.22 8.51
N THR A 657 42.34 -1.71 7.29
CA THR A 657 41.04 -2.18 6.77
C THR A 657 41.20 -3.43 5.91
N LEU A 658 40.16 -4.27 5.92
CA LEU A 658 40.05 -5.48 5.12
C LEU A 658 38.74 -5.46 4.33
N SER A 659 38.77 -5.91 3.08
CA SER A 659 37.60 -5.94 2.19
C SER A 659 36.73 -7.19 2.33
N ALA A 660 37.23 -8.22 3.07
CA ALA A 660 36.53 -9.46 3.34
C ALA A 660 36.64 -9.80 4.84
N ARG A 661 35.70 -10.61 5.35
CA ARG A 661 35.63 -10.98 6.76
C ARG A 661 36.86 -11.75 7.19
N PRO A 662 37.65 -11.26 8.16
CA PRO A 662 38.74 -12.01 8.70
C PRO A 662 38.22 -13.08 9.71
N ILE A 663 38.81 -14.25 9.67
CA ILE A 663 38.56 -15.38 10.58
C ILE A 663 39.81 -15.58 11.43
N PRO A 664 39.70 -15.74 12.76
CA PRO A 664 40.84 -15.89 13.69
C PRO A 664 41.47 -17.28 13.57
N GLU A 665 42.03 -17.57 12.41
CA GLU A 665 42.73 -18.81 12.11
C GLU A 665 44.05 -18.50 11.39
N SER A 666 45.15 -19.00 11.96
CA SER A 666 46.49 -18.76 11.41
C SER A 666 46.72 -19.53 10.10
N CYS A 667 47.34 -18.89 9.14
CA CYS A 667 47.72 -19.53 7.89
C CYS A 667 48.78 -20.60 8.10
N PRO A 668 48.54 -21.87 7.77
CA PRO A 668 49.53 -22.95 7.98
C PRO A 668 50.77 -22.83 7.10
N LYS A 669 50.70 -22.04 6.00
CA LYS A 669 51.80 -21.88 5.07
C LYS A 669 52.76 -20.74 5.44
N CYS A 670 52.27 -19.63 5.98
CA CYS A 670 53.10 -18.47 6.25
C CYS A 670 52.93 -17.83 7.63
N GLY A 671 52.14 -18.43 8.54
CA GLY A 671 51.93 -17.95 9.89
C GLY A 671 51.09 -16.64 10.00
N ASN A 672 50.45 -16.16 8.94
CA ASN A 672 49.56 -15.00 9.02
C ASN A 672 48.47 -15.24 10.06
N PRO A 673 48.21 -14.35 11.06
CA PRO A 673 47.34 -14.62 12.20
C PRO A 673 45.86 -14.76 11.88
N TYR A 674 45.46 -14.48 10.66
CA TYR A 674 44.08 -14.62 10.20
C TYR A 674 44.00 -15.05 8.73
N LEU A 675 42.87 -15.63 8.36
CA LEU A 675 42.47 -15.90 6.97
C LEU A 675 41.24 -15.07 6.60
N LEU A 676 41.08 -14.75 5.34
CA LEU A 676 39.90 -14.00 4.81
C LEU A 676 38.86 -14.96 4.26
N LEU A 677 37.63 -14.80 4.68
CA LEU A 677 36.48 -15.52 4.15
C LEU A 677 36.05 -14.87 2.82
N ARG A 678 36.12 -15.61 1.72
CA ARG A 678 35.63 -15.19 0.41
C ARG A 678 34.56 -16.12 -0.12
N GLU A 679 33.52 -15.55 -0.69
CA GLU A 679 32.45 -16.29 -1.38
C GLU A 679 32.89 -16.56 -2.82
N ARG A 680 32.84 -17.83 -3.26
CA ARG A 680 33.08 -18.25 -4.64
C ARG A 680 31.90 -19.08 -5.17
N LYS A 681 31.82 -19.24 -6.51
CA LYS A 681 30.74 -20.01 -7.17
C LYS A 681 30.59 -21.47 -6.70
N GLY A 682 31.59 -22.03 -6.00
CA GLY A 682 31.59 -23.38 -5.46
C GLY A 682 31.48 -23.49 -3.95
N GLY A 683 31.21 -22.38 -3.23
CA GLY A 683 31.15 -22.32 -1.76
C GLY A 683 32.16 -21.34 -1.18
N ASN A 684 32.11 -21.19 0.14
CA ASN A 684 32.99 -20.28 0.87
C ASN A 684 34.41 -20.87 0.99
N VAL A 685 35.41 -20.04 0.82
CA VAL A 685 36.83 -20.38 0.95
C VAL A 685 37.54 -19.45 1.90
N LEU A 686 38.51 -19.98 2.66
CA LEU A 686 39.44 -19.21 3.48
C LEU A 686 40.74 -19.01 2.69
N VAL A 687 41.13 -17.77 2.49
CA VAL A 687 42.32 -17.40 1.73
C VAL A 687 43.27 -16.56 2.59
N CYS A 688 44.58 -16.78 2.44
CA CYS A 688 45.57 -15.91 3.04
C CYS A 688 45.78 -14.66 2.17
N ASP A 689 45.73 -13.45 2.78
CA ASP A 689 45.95 -12.17 2.12
C ASP A 689 47.39 -11.70 2.05
N ARG A 690 48.32 -12.46 2.68
CA ARG A 690 49.75 -12.13 2.63
C ARG A 690 50.27 -12.35 1.23
N GLY A 691 50.79 -11.26 0.63
CA GLY A 691 51.32 -11.29 -0.74
C GLY A 691 52.27 -12.45 -0.98
N GLY A 692 52.04 -13.22 -2.07
CA GLY A 692 52.86 -14.36 -2.46
C GLY A 692 52.57 -15.69 -1.71
N CYS A 693 51.72 -15.73 -0.68
CA CYS A 693 51.42 -16.95 0.07
C CYS A 693 50.60 -17.99 -0.71
N GLY A 694 49.51 -17.54 -1.39
CA GLY A 694 48.63 -18.38 -2.20
C GLY A 694 47.95 -19.54 -1.47
N PHE A 695 47.85 -19.51 -0.14
CA PHE A 695 47.13 -20.54 0.62
C PHE A 695 45.62 -20.33 0.53
N GLU A 696 44.90 -21.40 0.21
CA GLU A 696 43.43 -21.45 0.11
C GLU A 696 42.94 -22.80 0.61
N LYS A 697 41.80 -22.82 1.32
CA LYS A 697 41.08 -24.03 1.74
C LYS A 697 39.57 -23.82 1.73
N PRO A 698 38.76 -24.86 1.60
CA PRO A 698 37.32 -24.77 1.81
C PRO A 698 37.00 -24.24 3.21
N ALA A 699 36.01 -23.32 3.30
CA ALA A 699 35.54 -22.80 4.58
C ALA A 699 34.39 -23.64 5.11
N GLY A 700 34.47 -24.08 6.37
CA GLY A 700 33.32 -24.53 7.13
C GLY A 700 32.37 -23.38 7.49
N LYS A 701 31.34 -23.65 8.31
CA LYS A 701 30.46 -22.60 8.84
C LYS A 701 31.32 -21.59 9.66
N PRO A 702 31.38 -20.31 9.26
CA PRO A 702 32.21 -19.33 9.95
C PRO A 702 31.67 -19.09 11.37
N PRO A 703 32.53 -18.86 12.38
CA PRO A 703 32.10 -18.57 13.74
C PRO A 703 31.23 -17.32 13.79
N GLU A 704 30.23 -17.28 14.67
CA GLU A 704 29.40 -16.09 14.86
C GLU A 704 30.23 -14.95 15.43
N MET A 705 30.02 -13.73 14.90
CA MET A 705 30.65 -12.52 15.45
C MET A 705 29.89 -12.09 16.69
N LYS A 706 30.62 -11.83 17.79
CA LYS A 706 30.02 -11.34 19.02
C LYS A 706 29.77 -9.84 18.94
N GLU A 707 28.64 -9.39 19.43
CA GLU A 707 28.39 -7.96 19.63
C GLU A 707 29.13 -7.51 20.90
N VAL A 708 30.00 -6.51 20.73
CA VAL A 708 30.78 -5.93 21.84
C VAL A 708 30.55 -4.41 21.88
N PHE A 709 30.43 -3.90 23.10
CA PHE A 709 30.41 -2.47 23.38
C PHE A 709 31.85 -2.02 23.65
N LEU A 710 32.38 -1.18 22.81
CA LEU A 710 33.73 -0.66 22.96
C LEU A 710 33.67 0.66 23.76
N PRO A 711 34.57 0.89 24.73
CA PRO A 711 34.67 2.19 25.39
C PRO A 711 34.97 3.27 24.37
N SER A 712 34.28 4.43 24.46
CA SER A 712 34.52 5.59 23.62
C SER A 712 36.00 6.01 23.78
N ALA A 713 36.73 6.08 22.65
CA ALA A 713 38.04 6.68 22.66
C ALA A 713 37.99 8.11 23.20
N PRO A 714 38.95 8.59 24.03
CA PRO A 714 38.97 9.95 24.51
C PRO A 714 38.93 10.93 23.31
N ALA A 715 38.04 11.91 23.39
CA ALA A 715 37.83 12.91 22.36
C ALA A 715 39.15 13.62 22.00
N ALA A 716 39.73 13.33 20.87
CA ALA A 716 40.85 14.10 20.34
C ALA A 716 40.38 15.55 20.15
N ALA A 717 41.13 16.48 20.73
CA ALA A 717 40.88 17.92 20.66
C ALA A 717 40.69 18.34 19.18
N LYS A 718 39.55 18.93 18.87
CA LYS A 718 39.28 19.50 17.54
C LYS A 718 40.27 20.61 17.25
N SER A 719 41.22 20.37 16.37
CA SER A 719 42.00 21.45 15.77
C SER A 719 41.08 22.34 14.91
N PRO A 720 41.22 23.67 14.97
CA PRO A 720 40.38 24.58 14.20
C PRO A 720 40.72 24.48 12.72
N THR A 721 39.88 23.81 11.94
CA THR A 721 39.98 23.85 10.48
C THR A 721 39.55 25.24 9.98
N SER A 722 40.51 26.03 9.55
CA SER A 722 40.31 27.27 8.81
C SER A 722 39.52 26.98 7.53
N ARG A 723 38.31 27.50 7.46
CA ARG A 723 37.52 27.54 6.21
C ARG A 723 38.20 28.51 5.23
N VAL A 724 39.01 27.99 4.32
CA VAL A 724 39.43 28.75 3.13
C VAL A 724 38.21 28.92 2.23
N LYS A 725 37.70 30.14 2.16
CA LYS A 725 36.65 30.55 1.21
C LYS A 725 37.25 30.49 -0.22
N LYS A 726 36.73 29.63 -1.07
CA LYS A 726 37.01 29.67 -2.52
C LYS A 726 36.44 30.98 -3.11
N PRO A 727 37.19 31.70 -3.96
CA PRO A 727 36.71 32.96 -4.57
C PRO A 727 35.63 32.66 -5.61
N ALA A 728 34.63 33.56 -5.67
CA ALA A 728 33.51 33.52 -6.59
C ALA A 728 34.01 33.67 -8.05
N ARG A 729 33.63 32.72 -8.92
CA ARG A 729 33.79 32.86 -10.36
C ARG A 729 32.89 33.96 -10.90
N ARG A 730 33.52 35.06 -11.39
CA ARG A 730 32.85 36.10 -12.19
C ARG A 730 32.27 35.47 -13.46
N ARG A 731 30.96 35.61 -13.65
CA ARG A 731 30.32 35.38 -14.96
C ARG A 731 30.77 36.48 -15.91
N ARG A 732 31.36 36.09 -17.04
CA ARG A 732 31.49 36.96 -18.21
C ARG A 732 30.16 36.98 -18.93
N ALA A 733 29.69 38.20 -19.22
CA ALA A 733 28.62 38.47 -20.17
C ALA A 733 29.17 38.33 -21.59
N SER A 734 28.46 37.61 -22.41
CA SER A 734 28.26 37.83 -23.85
C SER A 734 27.12 36.91 -24.30
#